data_a33dbe1b989e0f8b65410c2cccbddbb3
#
_entry.id   a33dbe1b989e0f8b65410c2cccbddbb3
#
_cell.length_a   1.000
_cell.length_b   1.000
_cell.length_c   1.000
_cell.angle_alpha   90.00
_cell.angle_beta   90.00
_cell.angle_gamma   90.00
#
_symmetry.space_group_name_H-M   'P 1'
#
loop_
_entity.id
_entity.type
_entity.pdbx_description
1 polymer ?
#
loop_
_entity_poly.entity_id
_entity_poly.type
_entity_poly.pdbx_seq_one_letter_code
_entity_poly.pdbx_strand_id
1 'polypeptide(L)'
;GDGVEVNGLCADSIAGEIAAHDDTYEISYLNGQSGEGIFSINGIYAADDMSIRAVGTNLDMAQFSEFVDINIAGRTSFDMRITGSESLPSFTGEIHARDGHIYNAAFDTIDGHLTGAKNSLRIDSLVWKNGEGSHHVKGTVGLETPHELNLRIESEKIRIESILKMAGMSYPVTGWVENTVNVTGTSEKPSVSGDFLAWDGSVAGQLFQSVSGKYSYDDGKITIQDGLAYIYDGTALINGSIIGDTLNMDVTLTDIDVGELLPDKGFDGKATLKGHVSGTTDNPAFTGMAQSREIQIGKGRLGSLSAGIQYENHILSVSDGDFHQGGGAFNWKGLYNEESGIIAGDLEFHDWDISEVVRFLGLPISNISGTVNGGMSLNGTMEDPNITFRAKVNGGQLANAVLGEGDIDFSYINHALSIRKLYIPVGEGILAAQGGMSSNGDFDIQAASNMDISWIPRVTGKENITLDGKMTAAVDLKGTKENPQIDFSVGIDHPVYNGYAFDDISFMGNTEGDVIYISQALARRNPYKASMKGSIPVNVLTRVSSANAAPLDLDINLDHADMNALALFFNPVTSAEGPIKGYVKVSGAWDDPELRGDVSVKNGRMELLTLHDPIFPLNMDVKFDGKSATVEGNAVFGTGKSSVKGGLEWDRGAIIAYNGEAHLHAPDIHSDYYKGSLDADFGLGEVMDVPGIEGNIHVHDALVEFPLTLLSDSGSSSIPALIKLEVLVGDNVRAKSSSLYDLRLTGNIETEGPVSAPAVIGKVNVEKGTVKVNMTEFNISSGYAAWNGEQGNILPAIHMKGTTKVGSYNITAEMDGIPGNLKTEFHSEPYLNDSQILMLLTLHANPEGDNTEAIKGALFNAGLTMVLGNSVQDFFKETIGLDMISITSS
;
A
#
# COMPACT_ATOMS: atom_id res chain seq x y z
N GLY A 1 -68.99 48.93 28.61
CA GLY A 1 -68.35 48.57 29.90
C GLY A 1 -66.89 48.54 29.76
N ASP A 2 -66.18 49.01 30.76
CA ASP A 2 -64.68 48.91 30.81
C ASP A 2 -64.34 47.96 31.97
N GLY A 3 -63.36 47.11 31.80
CA GLY A 3 -62.90 46.15 32.81
C GLY A 3 -63.92 45.05 33.08
N VAL A 4 -64.43 44.38 32.08
CA VAL A 4 -65.44 43.33 32.21
C VAL A 4 -64.82 41.98 32.33
N GLU A 5 -65.19 41.20 33.33
CA GLU A 5 -64.74 39.80 33.48
C GLU A 5 -65.94 38.87 33.46
N VAL A 6 -65.94 37.82 32.69
CA VAL A 6 -66.99 36.80 32.63
C VAL A 6 -66.36 35.45 32.61
N ASN A 7 -66.57 34.64 33.64
CA ASN A 7 -65.99 33.27 33.73
C ASN A 7 -64.48 33.21 33.48
N GLY A 8 -63.70 34.17 34.05
CA GLY A 8 -62.22 34.23 33.83
C GLY A 8 -61.80 34.89 32.52
N LEU A 9 -62.70 35.20 31.63
CA LEU A 9 -62.42 35.94 30.40
C LEU A 9 -62.47 37.43 30.67
N CYS A 10 -61.35 38.10 30.49
CA CYS A 10 -61.23 39.54 30.75
C CYS A 10 -61.30 40.35 29.45
N ALA A 11 -62.12 41.39 29.45
CA ALA A 11 -62.14 42.39 28.38
C ALA A 11 -61.98 43.83 28.97
N ASP A 12 -60.98 44.54 28.42
CA ASP A 12 -60.71 45.93 28.83
C ASP A 12 -61.90 46.88 28.51
N SER A 13 -62.58 46.60 27.41
CA SER A 13 -63.74 47.31 26.97
C SER A 13 -64.71 46.43 26.21
N ILE A 14 -66.01 46.62 26.40
CA ILE A 14 -67.05 45.95 25.62
C ILE A 14 -68.09 47.01 25.23
N ALA A 15 -68.52 46.96 23.95
CA ALA A 15 -69.62 47.74 23.41
C ALA A 15 -70.54 46.85 22.57
N GLY A 16 -71.86 46.98 22.74
CA GLY A 16 -72.77 46.11 21.99
C GLY A 16 -74.21 46.59 22.06
N GLU A 17 -74.97 45.96 21.18
CA GLU A 17 -76.45 46.17 21.15
C GLU A 17 -77.09 44.78 21.20
N ILE A 18 -77.90 44.55 22.26
CA ILE A 18 -78.62 43.31 22.52
C ILE A 18 -80.03 43.62 22.69
N ALA A 19 -80.88 43.09 21.82
CA ALA A 19 -82.35 43.16 21.95
C ALA A 19 -82.83 41.85 22.64
N ALA A 20 -83.72 42.00 23.70
CA ALA A 20 -84.31 40.88 24.38
C ALA A 20 -85.81 40.83 24.09
N HIS A 21 -86.28 39.67 23.62
CA HIS A 21 -87.67 39.37 23.34
C HIS A 21 -88.01 38.02 23.92
N ASP A 22 -88.88 38.01 24.98
CA ASP A 22 -89.16 36.83 25.74
C ASP A 22 -87.81 36.14 26.17
N ASP A 23 -87.67 34.90 25.92
CA ASP A 23 -86.45 34.13 26.24
C ASP A 23 -85.38 34.15 25.10
N THR A 24 -85.54 35.05 24.16
CA THR A 24 -84.61 35.21 22.97
C THR A 24 -83.83 36.49 23.07
N TYR A 25 -82.49 36.39 22.91
CA TYR A 25 -81.59 37.54 22.86
C TYR A 25 -81.01 37.67 21.49
N GLU A 26 -81.28 38.74 20.77
CA GLU A 26 -80.70 39.09 19.48
C GLU A 26 -79.50 40.02 19.74
N ILE A 27 -78.33 39.52 19.46
CA ILE A 27 -77.04 40.22 19.56
C ILE A 27 -76.77 40.82 18.19
N SER A 28 -77.13 42.12 17.99
CA SER A 28 -76.77 42.77 16.75
C SER A 28 -75.27 42.87 16.56
N TYR A 29 -74.56 43.22 17.59
CA TYR A 29 -73.09 43.14 17.70
C TYR A 29 -72.73 43.23 19.20
N LEU A 30 -71.63 42.55 19.55
CA LEU A 30 -70.94 42.67 20.82
C LEU A 30 -69.43 42.66 20.51
N ASN A 31 -68.86 43.86 20.53
CA ASN A 31 -67.42 44.01 20.21
C ASN A 31 -66.68 44.33 21.51
N GLY A 32 -65.52 43.74 21.67
CA GLY A 32 -64.69 43.98 22.84
C GLY A 32 -63.17 43.97 22.46
N GLN A 33 -62.42 44.53 23.43
CA GLN A 33 -60.95 44.52 23.37
C GLN A 33 -60.41 43.83 24.62
N SER A 34 -59.44 43.03 24.45
CA SER A 34 -58.70 42.40 25.54
C SER A 34 -57.21 42.46 25.22
N GLY A 35 -56.46 43.30 25.93
CA GLY A 35 -55.09 43.64 25.63
C GLY A 35 -54.94 44.17 24.20
N GLU A 36 -54.11 43.51 23.39
CA GLU A 36 -53.95 43.84 21.97
C GLU A 36 -55.00 43.16 21.07
N GLY A 37 -55.74 42.23 21.59
CA GLY A 37 -56.72 41.45 20.86
C GLY A 37 -58.10 42.12 20.82
N ILE A 38 -58.87 41.82 19.80
CA ILE A 38 -60.24 42.24 19.61
C ILE A 38 -61.14 41.04 19.38
N PHE A 39 -62.41 41.13 19.83
CA PHE A 39 -63.41 40.13 19.49
C PHE A 39 -64.74 40.77 19.08
N SER A 40 -65.48 40.01 18.30
CA SER A 40 -66.83 40.40 17.88
C SER A 40 -67.76 39.20 17.96
N ILE A 41 -68.92 39.38 18.57
CA ILE A 41 -69.97 38.37 18.69
C ILE A 41 -71.26 38.94 18.13
N ASN A 42 -71.96 38.20 17.30
CA ASN A 42 -73.24 38.52 16.78
C ASN A 42 -74.11 37.26 16.62
N GLY A 43 -75.44 37.42 16.59
CA GLY A 43 -76.33 36.30 16.37
C GLY A 43 -77.52 36.29 17.31
N ILE A 44 -78.16 35.16 17.41
CA ILE A 44 -79.32 34.91 18.21
C ILE A 44 -78.98 33.87 19.29
N TYR A 45 -79.35 34.18 20.58
CA TYR A 45 -79.24 33.23 21.63
C TYR A 45 -80.71 33.03 22.17
N ALA A 46 -81.16 31.79 22.02
CA ALA A 46 -82.37 31.28 22.67
C ALA A 46 -82.05 29.90 23.29
N ALA A 47 -82.64 29.57 24.40
CA ALA A 47 -82.30 28.32 25.11
C ALA A 47 -82.46 27.03 24.23
N ASP A 48 -83.51 27.09 23.35
CA ASP A 48 -83.86 25.97 22.48
C ASP A 48 -83.22 26.06 21.08
N ASP A 49 -82.75 27.29 20.61
CA ASP A 49 -82.18 27.49 19.32
C ASP A 49 -81.25 28.72 19.28
N MET A 50 -79.99 28.52 19.28
CA MET A 50 -78.96 29.56 19.16
C MET A 50 -78.23 29.55 17.83
N SER A 51 -77.88 30.74 17.36
CA SER A 51 -77.03 30.90 16.19
C SER A 51 -76.11 32.10 16.38
N ILE A 52 -74.95 31.87 16.96
CA ILE A 52 -73.98 32.89 17.36
C ILE A 52 -72.71 32.74 16.50
N ARG A 53 -72.21 33.82 15.98
CA ARG A 53 -70.87 33.91 15.39
C ARG A 53 -69.94 34.67 16.30
N ALA A 54 -68.83 34.09 16.67
CA ALA A 54 -67.79 34.71 17.48
C ALA A 54 -66.50 34.81 16.65
N VAL A 55 -66.01 36.01 16.49
CA VAL A 55 -64.72 36.24 15.80
C VAL A 55 -63.75 36.89 16.76
N GLY A 56 -62.58 36.29 16.93
CA GLY A 56 -61.53 36.88 17.76
C GLY A 56 -60.30 37.11 16.88
N THR A 57 -59.52 38.14 17.13
CA THR A 57 -58.31 38.48 16.43
C THR A 57 -57.24 38.89 17.44
N ASN A 58 -56.07 38.22 17.36
CA ASN A 58 -54.90 38.49 18.21
C ASN A 58 -55.13 38.43 19.70
N LEU A 59 -56.04 37.59 20.17
CA LEU A 59 -56.35 37.39 21.58
C LEU A 59 -55.24 36.59 22.30
N ASP A 60 -55.07 36.85 23.60
CA ASP A 60 -54.14 36.08 24.42
C ASP A 60 -54.72 34.70 24.76
N MET A 61 -54.09 33.64 24.36
CA MET A 61 -54.57 32.28 24.67
C MET A 61 -54.59 31.96 26.16
N ALA A 62 -53.72 32.56 26.97
CA ALA A 62 -53.65 32.30 28.40
C ALA A 62 -55.02 32.59 29.12
N GLN A 63 -55.84 33.48 28.58
CA GLN A 63 -57.21 33.79 29.10
C GLN A 63 -58.16 32.59 29.00
N PHE A 64 -57.90 31.67 28.05
CA PHE A 64 -58.73 30.50 27.83
C PHE A 64 -58.28 29.29 28.65
N SER A 65 -57.12 29.37 29.34
CA SER A 65 -56.49 28.22 30.05
C SER A 65 -57.45 27.65 31.14
N GLU A 66 -58.10 28.49 31.93
CA GLU A 66 -59.02 28.01 32.96
C GLU A 66 -60.32 27.44 32.34
N PHE A 67 -60.72 27.96 31.19
CA PHE A 67 -61.97 27.51 30.53
C PHE A 67 -61.78 26.12 29.85
N VAL A 68 -60.63 25.84 29.35
CA VAL A 68 -60.33 24.54 28.72
C VAL A 68 -59.60 23.58 29.66
N ASP A 69 -59.24 23.98 30.87
CA ASP A 69 -58.44 23.24 31.86
C ASP A 69 -57.09 22.73 31.26
N ILE A 70 -56.47 23.54 30.40
CA ILE A 70 -55.24 23.24 29.73
C ILE A 70 -54.30 24.44 29.83
N ASN A 71 -53.03 24.21 30.18
CA ASN A 71 -52.02 25.26 30.17
C ASN A 71 -51.68 25.62 28.73
N ILE A 72 -52.22 26.76 28.29
CA ILE A 72 -51.98 27.27 26.92
C ILE A 72 -51.51 28.72 26.96
N ALA A 73 -50.64 29.10 26.12
CA ALA A 73 -50.26 30.50 25.90
C ALA A 73 -49.95 30.76 24.43
N GLY A 74 -49.91 32.01 24.07
CA GLY A 74 -49.69 32.48 22.69
C GLY A 74 -50.75 33.48 22.24
N ARG A 75 -50.78 33.82 20.99
CA ARG A 75 -51.76 34.69 20.37
C ARG A 75 -52.67 33.90 19.46
N THR A 76 -54.02 34.08 19.61
CA THR A 76 -54.99 33.36 18.77
C THR A 76 -55.92 34.29 18.03
N SER A 77 -56.36 33.86 16.88
CA SER A 77 -57.44 34.38 16.11
C SER A 77 -58.42 33.26 15.75
N PHE A 78 -59.70 33.48 15.80
CA PHE A 78 -60.67 32.45 15.44
C PHE A 78 -61.92 33.09 14.81
N ASP A 79 -62.61 32.29 14.03
CA ASP A 79 -63.96 32.57 13.51
C ASP A 79 -64.81 31.32 13.76
N MET A 80 -65.68 31.43 14.74
CA MET A 80 -66.49 30.31 15.22
C MET A 80 -67.97 30.59 15.06
N ARG A 81 -68.73 29.60 14.63
CA ARG A 81 -70.20 29.63 14.64
C ARG A 81 -70.71 28.59 15.63
N ILE A 82 -71.56 29.04 16.53
CA ILE A 82 -72.21 28.22 17.55
C ILE A 82 -73.68 28.14 17.19
N THR A 83 -74.24 26.94 17.15
CA THR A 83 -75.64 26.65 16.79
C THR A 83 -76.20 25.56 17.69
N GLY A 84 -77.53 25.37 17.66
CA GLY A 84 -78.23 24.35 18.45
C GLY A 84 -78.88 24.88 19.71
N SER A 85 -79.18 24.01 20.70
CA SER A 85 -79.74 24.42 21.98
C SER A 85 -78.68 24.63 23.02
N GLU A 86 -78.99 25.35 24.10
CA GLU A 86 -78.13 25.48 25.31
C GLU A 86 -77.69 24.11 25.84
N SER A 87 -78.61 23.16 25.79
CA SER A 87 -78.34 21.79 26.28
C SER A 87 -77.54 20.93 25.34
N LEU A 88 -77.57 21.31 24.04
CA LEU A 88 -76.86 20.61 22.96
C LEU A 88 -76.22 21.61 21.96
N PRO A 89 -75.22 22.37 22.38
CA PRO A 89 -74.52 23.28 21.52
C PRO A 89 -73.68 22.56 20.54
N SER A 90 -73.67 23.07 19.31
CA SER A 90 -72.72 22.64 18.23
C SER A 90 -71.92 23.85 17.75
N PHE A 91 -70.65 23.69 17.58
CA PHE A 91 -69.80 24.77 17.07
C PHE A 91 -68.94 24.29 15.88
N THR A 92 -68.68 25.17 14.99
CA THR A 92 -67.68 24.93 13.91
C THR A 92 -66.93 26.24 13.66
N GLY A 93 -65.66 26.14 13.38
CA GLY A 93 -64.84 27.30 13.10
C GLY A 93 -63.39 27.02 12.81
N GLU A 94 -62.71 28.07 12.47
CA GLU A 94 -61.30 28.11 12.21
C GLU A 94 -60.55 28.75 13.36
N ILE A 95 -59.39 28.22 13.67
CA ILE A 95 -58.48 28.76 14.67
C ILE A 95 -57.09 28.97 14.02
N HIS A 96 -56.49 30.09 14.30
CA HIS A 96 -55.12 30.44 13.95
C HIS A 96 -54.41 30.91 15.23
N ALA A 97 -53.43 30.18 15.69
CA ALA A 97 -52.63 30.56 16.84
C ALA A 97 -51.17 30.73 16.46
N ARG A 98 -50.43 31.55 17.20
CA ARG A 98 -48.99 31.79 16.95
C ARG A 98 -48.27 32.10 18.25
N ASP A 99 -46.93 31.81 18.17
CA ASP A 99 -45.94 32.17 19.19
C ASP A 99 -46.34 31.71 20.59
N GLY A 100 -46.59 30.38 20.75
CA GLY A 100 -47.17 29.89 22.02
C GLY A 100 -46.76 28.50 22.42
N HIS A 101 -47.46 27.94 23.40
CA HIS A 101 -47.34 26.56 23.84
C HIS A 101 -48.68 25.99 24.28
N ILE A 102 -48.81 24.67 24.15
CA ILE A 102 -49.87 23.87 24.73
C ILE A 102 -49.19 22.84 25.63
N TYR A 103 -49.46 22.85 26.96
CA TYR A 103 -48.62 22.14 27.94
C TYR A 103 -47.15 22.51 27.80
N ASN A 104 -46.26 21.52 27.56
CA ASN A 104 -44.84 21.72 27.35
C ASN A 104 -44.44 21.83 25.89
N ALA A 105 -45.40 21.79 24.99
CA ALA A 105 -45.16 21.77 23.56
C ALA A 105 -45.28 23.18 22.94
N ALA A 106 -44.17 23.76 22.52
CA ALA A 106 -44.15 25.06 21.86
C ALA A 106 -44.62 24.96 20.41
N PHE A 107 -45.18 26.05 19.88
CA PHE A 107 -45.53 26.20 18.46
C PHE A 107 -45.20 27.59 17.97
N ASP A 108 -44.85 27.66 16.69
CA ASP A 108 -44.78 28.93 15.97
C ASP A 108 -46.15 29.30 15.41
N THR A 109 -46.84 28.34 14.80
CA THR A 109 -48.19 28.49 14.32
C THR A 109 -49.03 27.26 14.49
N ILE A 110 -50.34 27.47 14.78
CA ILE A 110 -51.36 26.44 14.70
C ILE A 110 -52.49 26.99 13.82
N ASP A 111 -52.85 26.25 12.78
CA ASP A 111 -53.94 26.52 11.87
C ASP A 111 -54.89 25.33 11.92
N GLY A 112 -56.16 25.54 12.24
CA GLY A 112 -57.09 24.44 12.39
C GLY A 112 -58.54 24.75 12.05
N HIS A 113 -59.25 23.70 11.62
CA HIS A 113 -60.69 23.69 11.47
C HIS A 113 -61.29 22.70 12.49
N LEU A 114 -62.15 23.24 13.35
CA LEU A 114 -62.70 22.53 14.49
C LEU A 114 -64.23 22.45 14.38
N THR A 115 -64.81 21.31 14.69
CA THR A 115 -66.22 21.09 14.79
C THR A 115 -66.51 20.41 16.12
N GLY A 116 -67.45 20.95 16.88
CA GLY A 116 -67.75 20.38 18.17
C GLY A 116 -69.26 20.27 18.43
N ALA A 117 -69.60 19.37 19.30
CA ALA A 117 -70.94 19.20 19.86
C ALA A 117 -70.81 18.98 21.37
N LYS A 118 -71.83 19.06 22.13
CA LYS A 118 -71.91 19.11 23.64
C LYS A 118 -70.71 18.47 24.34
N ASN A 119 -70.34 17.24 23.99
CA ASN A 119 -69.33 16.47 24.74
C ASN A 119 -68.10 16.06 23.89
N SER A 120 -67.97 16.53 22.64
CA SER A 120 -66.85 16.17 21.81
C SER A 120 -66.40 17.28 20.87
N LEU A 121 -65.11 17.50 20.78
CA LEU A 121 -64.45 18.35 19.81
C LEU A 121 -63.87 17.43 18.71
N ARG A 122 -64.28 17.65 17.48
CA ARG A 122 -63.69 17.04 16.30
C ARG A 122 -62.72 18.03 15.63
N ILE A 123 -61.52 17.59 15.47
CA ILE A 123 -60.48 18.25 14.70
C ILE A 123 -60.57 17.74 13.26
N ASP A 124 -61.14 18.55 12.37
CA ASP A 124 -61.25 18.16 10.97
C ASP A 124 -59.92 18.29 10.25
N SER A 125 -59.14 19.30 10.62
CA SER A 125 -57.72 19.48 10.24
C SER A 125 -57.08 20.47 11.22
N LEU A 126 -55.93 20.15 11.71
CA LEU A 126 -55.09 21.06 12.48
C LEU A 126 -53.63 20.86 12.07
N VAL A 127 -52.97 21.94 11.67
CA VAL A 127 -51.56 21.96 11.34
C VAL A 127 -50.84 22.77 12.37
N TRP A 128 -49.96 22.10 13.07
CA TRP A 128 -49.12 22.68 14.09
C TRP A 128 -47.70 22.75 13.60
N LYS A 129 -47.03 23.88 13.60
CA LYS A 129 -45.66 24.09 13.18
C LYS A 129 -44.77 24.53 14.33
N ASN A 130 -43.56 24.00 14.36
CA ASN A 130 -42.53 24.41 15.30
C ASN A 130 -41.14 24.26 14.60
N GLY A 131 -40.49 25.38 14.32
CA GLY A 131 -39.26 25.41 13.52
C GLY A 131 -39.51 24.88 12.12
N GLU A 132 -38.70 23.88 11.71
CA GLU A 132 -38.88 23.20 10.41
C GLU A 132 -39.95 22.09 10.46
N GLY A 133 -40.38 21.74 11.63
CA GLY A 133 -41.27 20.62 11.84
C GLY A 133 -42.76 20.98 11.72
N SER A 134 -43.57 20.05 11.25
CA SER A 134 -45.00 20.16 11.17
C SER A 134 -45.73 18.92 11.72
N HIS A 135 -46.85 19.15 12.35
CA HIS A 135 -47.76 18.11 12.79
C HIS A 135 -49.12 18.34 12.16
N HIS A 136 -49.69 17.34 11.52
CA HIS A 136 -51.07 17.33 11.02
C HIS A 136 -51.91 16.48 11.94
N VAL A 137 -52.84 17.08 12.64
CA VAL A 137 -53.71 16.44 13.64
C VAL A 137 -55.15 16.38 13.13
N LYS A 138 -55.74 15.19 13.22
CA LYS A 138 -57.16 14.94 12.94
C LYS A 138 -57.71 13.99 13.99
N GLY A 139 -59.02 14.08 14.24
CA GLY A 139 -59.68 13.15 15.15
C GLY A 139 -60.70 13.78 16.08
N THR A 140 -60.89 13.17 17.25
CA THR A 140 -61.87 13.64 18.22
C THR A 140 -61.29 13.68 19.65
N VAL A 141 -61.68 14.69 20.43
CA VAL A 141 -61.33 14.85 21.82
C VAL A 141 -62.63 15.00 22.63
N GLY A 142 -62.85 14.19 23.62
CA GLY A 142 -63.94 14.35 24.60
C GLY A 142 -63.79 15.65 25.43
N LEU A 143 -64.82 16.35 25.64
CA LEU A 143 -64.79 17.60 26.41
C LEU A 143 -65.02 17.37 27.94
N GLU A 144 -65.39 16.17 28.36
CA GLU A 144 -65.55 15.76 29.75
C GLU A 144 -64.31 15.05 30.28
N THR A 145 -63.87 15.32 31.47
CA THR A 145 -62.74 14.70 32.16
C THR A 145 -63.14 13.31 32.72
N PRO A 146 -62.26 12.25 32.44
CA PRO A 146 -61.07 12.30 31.66
C PRO A 146 -61.37 12.40 30.17
N HIS A 147 -60.73 13.31 29.46
CA HIS A 147 -60.99 13.56 28.02
C HIS A 147 -60.73 12.30 27.19
N GLU A 148 -61.74 11.79 26.48
CA GLU A 148 -61.55 10.69 25.51
C GLU A 148 -60.78 11.19 24.32
N LEU A 149 -59.77 10.42 23.90
CA LEU A 149 -58.89 10.76 22.79
C LEU A 149 -59.07 9.74 21.66
N ASN A 150 -59.20 10.23 20.44
CA ASN A 150 -59.11 9.46 19.23
C ASN A 150 -58.49 10.36 18.15
N LEU A 151 -57.16 10.46 18.18
CA LEU A 151 -56.42 11.39 17.34
C LEU A 151 -55.47 10.62 16.39
N ARG A 152 -55.35 11.09 15.17
CA ARG A 152 -54.31 10.74 14.25
C ARG A 152 -53.43 11.97 14.02
N ILE A 153 -52.12 11.78 14.24
CA ILE A 153 -51.10 12.80 14.13
C ILE A 153 -50.08 12.32 13.11
N GLU A 154 -49.88 13.08 12.06
CA GLU A 154 -48.81 12.88 11.07
C GLU A 154 -47.80 14.01 11.27
N SER A 155 -46.54 13.63 11.52
CA SER A 155 -45.47 14.59 11.85
C SER A 155 -44.32 14.45 10.88
N GLU A 156 -43.81 15.57 10.41
CA GLU A 156 -42.72 15.64 9.44
C GLU A 156 -41.61 16.54 9.98
N LYS A 157 -40.35 16.08 9.82
CA LYS A 157 -39.12 16.82 10.21
C LYS A 157 -39.12 17.32 11.66
N ILE A 158 -39.41 16.43 12.57
CA ILE A 158 -39.43 16.75 14.00
C ILE A 158 -38.12 16.32 14.62
N ARG A 159 -37.65 17.08 15.62
CA ARG A 159 -36.55 16.61 16.48
C ARG A 159 -37.07 15.60 17.49
N ILE A 160 -36.41 14.43 17.60
CA ILE A 160 -36.77 13.39 18.57
C ILE A 160 -36.76 13.95 19.98
N GLU A 161 -35.77 14.78 20.32
CA GLU A 161 -35.61 15.43 21.60
C GLU A 161 -36.85 16.29 21.97
N SER A 162 -37.47 16.90 20.97
CA SER A 162 -38.69 17.69 21.19
C SER A 162 -39.87 16.81 21.53
N ILE A 163 -40.01 15.66 20.86
CA ILE A 163 -41.08 14.67 21.18
C ILE A 163 -40.91 14.12 22.59
N LEU A 164 -39.68 13.70 22.95
CA LEU A 164 -39.37 13.16 24.26
C LEU A 164 -39.68 14.18 25.38
N LYS A 165 -39.31 15.45 25.14
CA LYS A 165 -39.64 16.54 26.08
C LYS A 165 -41.13 16.76 26.23
N MET A 166 -41.89 16.70 25.15
CA MET A 166 -43.35 16.79 25.17
C MET A 166 -43.98 15.65 25.98
N ALA A 167 -43.44 14.43 25.79
CA ALA A 167 -43.91 13.26 26.50
C ALA A 167 -43.43 13.17 27.97
N GLY A 168 -42.62 14.13 28.45
CA GLY A 168 -42.01 14.10 29.77
C GLY A 168 -40.97 13.00 29.96
N MET A 169 -40.39 12.49 28.85
CA MET A 169 -39.43 11.42 28.84
C MET A 169 -38.01 11.99 28.68
N SER A 170 -37.01 11.37 29.32
CA SER A 170 -35.60 11.75 29.20
C SER A 170 -34.78 10.54 28.83
N TYR A 171 -34.66 10.30 27.52
CA TYR A 171 -33.78 9.29 26.96
C TYR A 171 -32.64 9.95 26.17
N PRO A 172 -31.43 9.41 26.16
CA PRO A 172 -30.29 9.96 25.41
C PRO A 172 -30.40 9.63 23.91
N VAL A 173 -31.43 10.16 23.27
CA VAL A 173 -31.75 9.98 21.85
C VAL A 173 -31.85 11.33 21.17
N THR A 174 -31.19 11.45 20.02
CA THR A 174 -31.19 12.65 19.16
C THR A 174 -31.47 12.27 17.70
N GLY A 175 -31.92 13.25 16.93
CA GLY A 175 -32.09 13.05 15.49
C GLY A 175 -33.36 13.67 14.95
N TRP A 176 -33.61 13.47 13.67
CA TRP A 176 -34.85 13.85 13.00
C TRP A 176 -35.78 12.66 12.92
N VAL A 177 -37.09 12.91 12.95
CA VAL A 177 -38.10 11.87 12.80
C VAL A 177 -39.34 12.37 12.03
N GLU A 178 -39.85 11.46 11.24
CA GLU A 178 -41.22 11.49 10.71
C GLU A 178 -42.01 10.38 11.34
N ASN A 179 -43.26 10.66 11.72
CA ASN A 179 -44.11 9.63 12.33
C ASN A 179 -45.57 9.79 11.99
N THR A 180 -46.28 8.67 12.03
CA THR A 180 -47.75 8.69 12.04
C THR A 180 -48.21 8.05 13.36
N VAL A 181 -48.95 8.77 14.15
CA VAL A 181 -49.31 8.39 15.50
C VAL A 181 -50.83 8.34 15.60
N ASN A 182 -51.36 7.27 16.21
CA ASN A 182 -52.75 7.19 16.65
C ASN A 182 -52.76 7.22 18.17
N VAL A 183 -53.49 8.17 18.73
CA VAL A 183 -53.67 8.35 20.17
C VAL A 183 -55.11 8.02 20.49
N THR A 184 -55.31 7.04 21.34
CA THR A 184 -56.64 6.59 21.80
C THR A 184 -56.68 6.51 23.34
N GLY A 185 -57.83 6.18 23.92
CA GLY A 185 -57.99 6.10 25.39
C GLY A 185 -58.39 7.43 25.97
N THR A 186 -57.87 7.80 27.12
CA THR A 186 -58.21 9.05 27.80
C THR A 186 -56.96 9.89 28.07
N SER A 187 -57.14 11.17 28.36
CA SER A 187 -56.04 12.08 28.74
C SER A 187 -55.23 11.60 29.93
N GLU A 188 -55.84 10.82 30.86
CA GLU A 188 -55.14 10.25 32.01
C GLU A 188 -54.47 8.92 31.69
N LYS A 189 -55.04 8.17 30.74
CA LYS A 189 -54.51 6.88 30.27
C LYS A 189 -54.51 6.82 28.74
N PRO A 190 -53.58 7.51 28.09
CA PRO A 190 -53.50 7.45 26.65
C PRO A 190 -52.84 6.14 26.18
N SER A 191 -53.40 5.54 25.14
CA SER A 191 -52.76 4.48 24.35
C SER A 191 -52.30 5.09 23.04
N VAL A 192 -51.02 4.95 22.76
CA VAL A 192 -50.37 5.53 21.59
C VAL A 192 -49.82 4.40 20.71
N SER A 193 -50.05 4.46 19.42
CA SER A 193 -49.43 3.53 18.46
C SER A 193 -49.09 4.25 17.17
N GLY A 194 -48.02 3.85 16.51
CA GLY A 194 -47.63 4.54 15.29
C GLY A 194 -46.44 3.87 14.57
N ASP A 195 -46.15 4.48 13.43
CA ASP A 195 -44.97 4.18 12.65
C ASP A 195 -44.01 5.37 12.72
N PHE A 196 -42.71 5.11 12.70
CA PHE A 196 -41.70 6.18 12.70
C PHE A 196 -40.59 5.88 11.71
N LEU A 197 -39.99 6.92 11.15
CA LEU A 197 -38.72 6.93 10.42
C LEU A 197 -37.87 8.05 10.99
N ALA A 198 -36.78 7.70 11.61
CA ALA A 198 -35.79 8.63 12.15
C ALA A 198 -34.49 8.55 11.33
N TRP A 199 -33.75 9.67 11.27
CA TRP A 199 -32.48 9.72 10.56
C TRP A 199 -31.52 10.75 11.17
N ASP A 200 -30.22 10.61 10.83
CA ASP A 200 -29.15 11.50 11.27
C ASP A 200 -29.15 11.73 12.78
N GLY A 201 -29.17 10.67 13.55
CA GLY A 201 -29.28 10.74 14.98
C GLY A 201 -28.34 9.85 15.76
N SER A 202 -28.56 9.84 17.09
CA SER A 202 -27.82 8.95 17.99
C SER A 202 -28.69 8.39 19.07
N VAL A 203 -28.33 7.22 19.58
CA VAL A 203 -28.89 6.59 20.78
C VAL A 203 -27.75 6.30 21.74
N ALA A 204 -27.78 6.84 22.96
CA ALA A 204 -26.73 6.70 23.97
C ALA A 204 -25.30 6.99 23.40
N GLY A 205 -25.20 7.98 22.51
CA GLY A 205 -23.95 8.35 21.85
C GLY A 205 -23.58 7.54 20.61
N GLN A 206 -24.29 6.46 20.31
CA GLN A 206 -24.08 5.64 19.10
C GLN A 206 -24.88 6.23 17.94
N LEU A 207 -24.18 6.53 16.83
CA LEU A 207 -24.78 7.15 15.65
C LEU A 207 -25.59 6.12 14.85
N PHE A 208 -26.70 6.58 14.26
CA PHE A 208 -27.44 5.84 13.26
C PHE A 208 -27.70 6.69 12.02
N GLN A 209 -27.71 6.05 10.86
CA GLN A 209 -28.08 6.71 9.60
C GLN A 209 -29.60 6.82 9.48
N SER A 210 -30.31 5.75 9.71
CA SER A 210 -31.76 5.75 9.79
C SER A 210 -32.27 4.63 10.69
N VAL A 211 -33.41 4.88 11.29
CA VAL A 211 -34.15 3.90 12.10
C VAL A 211 -35.64 4.04 11.77
N SER A 212 -36.28 2.93 11.43
CA SER A 212 -37.71 2.89 11.17
C SER A 212 -38.37 1.74 11.99
N GLY A 213 -39.63 1.83 12.20
CA GLY A 213 -40.35 0.78 12.90
C GLY A 213 -41.75 1.20 13.31
N LYS A 214 -42.41 0.28 14.02
CA LYS A 214 -43.70 0.51 14.68
C LYS A 214 -43.52 0.56 16.19
N TYR A 215 -44.25 1.40 16.82
CA TYR A 215 -44.24 1.45 18.28
C TYR A 215 -45.65 1.56 18.85
N SER A 216 -45.79 1.11 20.06
CA SER A 216 -46.97 1.37 20.88
C SER A 216 -46.59 1.72 22.31
N TYR A 217 -47.37 2.60 22.91
CA TYR A 217 -47.30 2.95 24.33
C TYR A 217 -48.65 2.69 24.95
N ASP A 218 -48.69 1.90 26.00
CA ASP A 218 -49.89 1.61 26.79
C ASP A 218 -49.53 1.36 28.26
N ASP A 219 -50.10 2.11 29.17
CA ASP A 219 -49.92 2.00 30.62
C ASP A 219 -48.45 1.87 31.07
N GLY A 220 -47.56 2.74 30.54
CA GLY A 220 -46.14 2.78 30.89
C GLY A 220 -45.28 1.78 30.15
N LYS A 221 -45.86 0.96 29.27
CA LYS A 221 -45.15 0.03 28.41
C LYS A 221 -44.96 0.57 27.00
N ILE A 222 -43.73 0.74 26.57
CA ILE A 222 -43.37 1.01 25.19
C ILE A 222 -43.06 -0.32 24.52
N THR A 223 -43.65 -0.60 23.37
CA THR A 223 -43.33 -1.78 22.54
C THR A 223 -42.83 -1.32 21.18
N ILE A 224 -41.73 -1.89 20.73
CA ILE A 224 -41.17 -1.67 19.39
C ILE A 224 -41.36 -2.95 18.58
N GLN A 225 -41.87 -2.81 17.36
CA GLN A 225 -42.10 -3.93 16.43
C GLN A 225 -41.49 -3.54 15.07
N ASP A 226 -40.83 -4.54 14.46
CA ASP A 226 -40.18 -4.39 13.14
C ASP A 226 -39.24 -3.20 13.08
N GLY A 227 -38.58 -2.88 14.21
CA GLY A 227 -37.58 -1.82 14.27
C GLY A 227 -36.39 -2.19 13.38
N LEU A 228 -36.11 -1.39 12.34
CA LEU A 228 -35.00 -1.55 11.41
C LEU A 228 -34.11 -0.32 11.49
N ALA A 229 -32.87 -0.50 11.87
CA ALA A 229 -31.87 0.56 11.92
C ALA A 229 -30.71 0.27 10.94
N TYR A 230 -30.18 1.31 10.32
CA TYR A 230 -28.94 1.27 9.56
C TYR A 230 -27.83 1.90 10.40
N ILE A 231 -26.89 1.06 10.86
CA ILE A 231 -25.81 1.40 11.78
C ILE A 231 -24.54 0.63 11.40
N TYR A 232 -23.38 1.20 11.65
CA TYR A 232 -22.08 0.52 11.43
C TYR A 232 -21.97 -0.17 10.07
N ASP A 233 -22.40 0.50 9.00
CA ASP A 233 -22.44 0.00 7.62
C ASP A 233 -23.19 -1.35 7.45
N GLY A 234 -24.09 -1.64 8.40
CA GLY A 234 -24.97 -2.81 8.44
C GLY A 234 -26.39 -2.49 8.89
N THR A 235 -27.13 -3.50 9.28
CA THR A 235 -28.52 -3.38 9.71
C THR A 235 -28.77 -3.94 11.10
N ALA A 236 -29.67 -3.33 11.86
CA ALA A 236 -30.17 -3.81 13.14
C ALA A 236 -31.68 -4.02 13.07
N LEU A 237 -32.14 -5.23 13.38
CA LEU A 237 -33.54 -5.54 13.63
C LEU A 237 -33.80 -5.57 15.13
N ILE A 238 -34.83 -4.83 15.59
CA ILE A 238 -35.10 -4.66 17.00
C ILE A 238 -36.61 -4.92 17.23
N ASN A 239 -36.90 -5.85 18.13
CA ASN A 239 -38.28 -6.11 18.58
C ASN A 239 -38.28 -6.25 20.09
N GLY A 240 -39.27 -5.66 20.76
CA GLY A 240 -39.33 -5.83 22.18
C GLY A 240 -40.13 -4.74 22.91
N SER A 241 -39.85 -4.60 24.19
CA SER A 241 -40.58 -3.61 25.02
C SER A 241 -39.72 -3.04 26.13
N ILE A 242 -40.07 -1.84 26.53
CA ILE A 242 -39.52 -1.12 27.67
C ILE A 242 -40.68 -0.85 28.67
N ILE A 243 -40.50 -1.21 29.93
CA ILE A 243 -41.47 -0.94 30.98
C ILE A 243 -40.72 -0.18 32.08
N GLY A 244 -41.07 1.10 32.22
CA GLY A 244 -40.26 2.02 33.03
C GLY A 244 -38.87 2.14 32.52
N ASP A 245 -37.88 1.59 33.22
CA ASP A 245 -36.48 1.49 32.83
C ASP A 245 -36.05 0.09 32.39
N THR A 246 -36.95 -0.91 32.51
CA THR A 246 -36.64 -2.32 32.24
C THR A 246 -36.74 -2.63 30.75
N LEU A 247 -35.66 -3.17 30.19
CA LEU A 247 -35.51 -3.57 28.81
C LEU A 247 -35.85 -5.05 28.60
N ASN A 248 -36.54 -5.34 27.52
CA ASN A 248 -36.80 -6.71 27.05
C ASN A 248 -36.93 -6.70 25.54
N MET A 249 -35.79 -6.86 24.85
CA MET A 249 -35.69 -6.66 23.41
C MET A 249 -34.87 -7.75 22.74
N ASP A 250 -35.36 -8.26 21.63
CA ASP A 250 -34.58 -9.10 20.71
C ASP A 250 -33.93 -8.22 19.66
N VAL A 251 -32.63 -8.39 19.51
CA VAL A 251 -31.81 -7.61 18.58
C VAL A 251 -31.06 -8.55 17.64
N THR A 252 -31.11 -8.21 16.36
CA THR A 252 -30.29 -8.88 15.34
C THR A 252 -29.56 -7.83 14.53
N LEU A 253 -28.24 -7.76 14.70
CA LEU A 253 -27.33 -6.94 13.92
C LEU A 253 -26.80 -7.80 12.77
N THR A 254 -26.90 -7.32 11.54
CA THR A 254 -26.49 -8.09 10.36
C THR A 254 -25.49 -7.30 9.55
N ASP A 255 -24.38 -7.95 9.20
CA ASP A 255 -23.30 -7.40 8.36
C ASP A 255 -22.75 -6.08 8.88
N ILE A 256 -22.68 -5.89 10.20
CA ILE A 256 -22.11 -4.70 10.82
C ILE A 256 -20.58 -4.69 10.67
N ASP A 257 -20.01 -3.52 10.42
CA ASP A 257 -18.57 -3.32 10.43
C ASP A 257 -18.04 -3.38 11.87
N VAL A 258 -17.16 -4.36 12.13
CA VAL A 258 -16.61 -4.56 13.47
C VAL A 258 -15.59 -3.48 13.84
N GLY A 259 -14.91 -2.91 12.85
CA GLY A 259 -13.97 -1.80 13.06
C GLY A 259 -14.69 -0.52 13.49
N GLU A 260 -15.88 -0.25 12.95
CA GLU A 260 -16.73 0.86 13.39
C GLU A 260 -17.38 0.61 14.78
N LEU A 261 -17.74 -0.65 15.05
CA LEU A 261 -18.31 -1.04 16.36
C LEU A 261 -17.27 -0.97 17.48
N LEU A 262 -16.01 -1.35 17.20
CA LEU A 262 -14.89 -1.40 18.15
C LEU A 262 -13.72 -0.53 17.66
N PRO A 263 -13.87 0.80 17.63
CA PRO A 263 -12.85 1.68 17.13
C PRO A 263 -11.56 1.55 17.95
N ASP A 264 -10.40 1.74 17.33
CA ASP A 264 -9.06 1.69 17.93
C ASP A 264 -8.62 0.33 18.51
N LYS A 265 -9.40 -0.74 18.30
CA LYS A 265 -9.03 -2.11 18.70
C LYS A 265 -8.37 -2.92 17.58
N GLY A 266 -8.28 -2.35 16.37
CA GLY A 266 -7.62 -2.97 15.22
C GLY A 266 -8.38 -4.16 14.61
N PHE A 267 -9.68 -4.29 14.91
CA PHE A 267 -10.55 -5.25 14.24
C PHE A 267 -11.01 -4.74 12.89
N ASP A 268 -11.17 -5.65 11.95
CA ASP A 268 -11.74 -5.41 10.63
C ASP A 268 -12.58 -6.62 10.20
N GLY A 269 -13.62 -6.38 9.43
CA GLY A 269 -14.53 -7.40 8.93
C GLY A 269 -15.99 -7.15 9.30
N LYS A 270 -16.88 -7.98 8.76
CA LYS A 270 -18.31 -7.88 9.00
C LYS A 270 -18.82 -9.00 9.91
N ALA A 271 -19.66 -8.64 10.87
CA ALA A 271 -20.24 -9.60 11.81
C ALA A 271 -21.76 -9.49 11.90
N THR A 272 -22.36 -10.60 12.25
CA THR A 272 -23.79 -10.70 12.62
C THR A 272 -23.89 -11.05 14.09
N LEU A 273 -24.68 -10.25 14.84
CA LEU A 273 -24.93 -10.44 16.26
C LEU A 273 -26.43 -10.66 16.45
N LYS A 274 -26.81 -11.74 17.11
CA LYS A 274 -28.21 -12.03 17.40
C LYS A 274 -28.35 -12.39 18.88
N GLY A 275 -29.22 -11.65 19.58
CA GLY A 275 -29.39 -11.90 20.98
C GLY A 275 -30.55 -11.11 21.61
N HIS A 276 -30.60 -11.18 22.92
CA HIS A 276 -31.61 -10.59 23.74
C HIS A 276 -30.98 -9.54 24.66
N VAL A 277 -31.58 -8.35 24.69
CA VAL A 277 -31.23 -7.24 25.58
C VAL A 277 -32.23 -7.23 26.71
N SER A 278 -31.72 -7.26 27.92
CA SER A 278 -32.49 -7.21 29.18
C SER A 278 -31.84 -6.23 30.16
N GLY A 279 -32.30 -6.23 31.43
CA GLY A 279 -31.79 -5.31 32.45
C GLY A 279 -32.48 -3.96 32.44
N THR A 280 -31.77 -2.90 32.75
CA THR A 280 -32.31 -1.53 32.78
C THR A 280 -31.60 -0.64 31.76
N THR A 281 -32.18 0.52 31.48
CA THR A 281 -31.57 1.52 30.62
C THR A 281 -30.20 1.99 31.10
N ASP A 282 -29.97 2.01 32.41
CA ASP A 282 -28.69 2.40 33.02
C ASP A 282 -27.72 1.21 33.17
N ASN A 283 -28.25 -0.02 33.24
CA ASN A 283 -27.43 -1.23 33.31
C ASN A 283 -28.02 -2.31 32.38
N PRO A 284 -27.79 -2.17 31.05
CA PRO A 284 -28.28 -3.14 30.08
C PRO A 284 -27.47 -4.45 30.15
N ALA A 285 -28.16 -5.54 29.96
CA ALA A 285 -27.56 -6.86 29.79
C ALA A 285 -27.87 -7.39 28.40
N PHE A 286 -26.89 -8.06 27.78
CA PHE A 286 -27.04 -8.71 26.50
C PHE A 286 -26.63 -10.18 26.60
N THR A 287 -27.37 -11.04 25.96
CA THR A 287 -27.03 -12.46 25.80
C THR A 287 -27.33 -12.88 24.36
N GLY A 288 -26.37 -13.42 23.66
CA GLY A 288 -26.56 -13.76 22.26
C GLY A 288 -25.39 -14.49 21.62
N MET A 289 -25.44 -14.59 20.31
CA MET A 289 -24.42 -15.22 19.45
C MET A 289 -23.87 -14.18 18.48
N ALA A 290 -22.56 -14.16 18.35
CA ALA A 290 -21.83 -13.44 17.32
C ALA A 290 -21.36 -14.40 16.25
N GLN A 291 -21.48 -14.03 14.98
CA GLN A 291 -20.99 -14.79 13.84
C GLN A 291 -20.35 -13.86 12.81
N SER A 292 -19.25 -14.30 12.23
CA SER A 292 -18.61 -13.64 11.11
C SER A 292 -18.06 -14.67 10.13
N ARG A 293 -17.97 -14.30 8.87
CA ARG A 293 -17.33 -15.15 7.86
C ARG A 293 -15.83 -14.92 7.80
N GLU A 294 -15.39 -13.72 8.08
CA GLU A 294 -13.98 -13.33 8.08
C GLU A 294 -13.76 -12.14 9.02
N ILE A 295 -12.90 -12.36 10.01
CA ILE A 295 -12.43 -11.33 10.95
C ILE A 295 -10.92 -11.22 10.85
N GLN A 296 -10.43 -10.00 10.91
CA GLN A 296 -9.01 -9.67 10.97
C GLN A 296 -8.70 -8.86 12.23
N ILE A 297 -7.48 -9.03 12.76
CA ILE A 297 -6.92 -8.18 13.82
C ILE A 297 -5.55 -7.70 13.35
N GLY A 298 -5.40 -6.40 13.15
CA GLY A 298 -4.19 -5.83 12.60
C GLY A 298 -3.87 -6.41 11.21
N LYS A 299 -2.76 -7.12 11.07
CA LYS A 299 -2.37 -7.80 9.82
C LYS A 299 -2.76 -9.28 9.79
N GLY A 300 -3.23 -9.82 10.91
CA GLY A 300 -3.56 -11.25 11.04
C GLY A 300 -5.02 -11.53 10.67
N ARG A 301 -5.25 -12.57 9.88
CA ARG A 301 -6.59 -13.08 9.58
C ARG A 301 -6.97 -14.11 10.63
N LEU A 302 -8.15 -14.00 11.21
CA LEU A 302 -8.69 -14.98 12.15
C LEU A 302 -9.68 -15.96 11.49
N GLY A 303 -10.17 -15.62 10.28
CA GLY A 303 -11.13 -16.44 9.54
C GLY A 303 -12.57 -16.27 10.04
N SER A 304 -13.37 -17.34 9.97
CA SER A 304 -14.76 -17.30 10.42
C SER A 304 -14.86 -17.44 11.93
N LEU A 305 -15.83 -16.71 12.52
CA LEU A 305 -16.09 -16.69 13.97
C LEU A 305 -17.51 -17.12 14.27
N SER A 306 -17.67 -17.93 15.32
CA SER A 306 -18.94 -18.13 16.03
C SER A 306 -18.69 -18.13 17.53
N ALA A 307 -19.42 -17.29 18.29
CA ALA A 307 -19.18 -17.15 19.73
C ALA A 307 -20.48 -16.81 20.48
N GLY A 308 -20.66 -17.38 21.65
CA GLY A 308 -21.64 -16.94 22.64
C GLY A 308 -21.12 -15.67 23.33
N ILE A 309 -21.94 -14.63 23.35
CA ILE A 309 -21.64 -13.34 23.97
C ILE A 309 -22.62 -13.09 25.10
N GLN A 310 -22.08 -12.73 26.25
CA GLN A 310 -22.88 -12.23 27.39
C GLN A 310 -22.23 -10.94 27.89
N TYR A 311 -23.05 -9.91 28.03
CA TYR A 311 -22.65 -8.66 28.65
C TYR A 311 -23.61 -8.38 29.79
N GLU A 312 -23.11 -8.25 30.99
CA GLU A 312 -23.90 -7.97 32.19
C GLU A 312 -23.00 -7.33 33.25
N ASN A 313 -23.50 -6.32 33.95
CA ASN A 313 -22.78 -5.63 35.03
C ASN A 313 -21.36 -5.19 34.61
N HIS A 314 -21.23 -4.59 33.44
CA HIS A 314 -19.96 -4.15 32.82
C HIS A 314 -18.94 -5.29 32.56
N ILE A 315 -19.41 -6.54 32.55
CA ILE A 315 -18.60 -7.71 32.22
C ILE A 315 -19.03 -8.25 30.86
N LEU A 316 -18.13 -8.18 29.89
CA LEU A 316 -18.26 -8.89 28.62
C LEU A 316 -17.66 -10.28 28.77
N SER A 317 -18.47 -11.30 28.54
CA SER A 317 -18.04 -12.70 28.55
C SER A 317 -18.24 -13.33 27.20
N VAL A 318 -17.26 -14.11 26.77
CA VAL A 318 -17.33 -14.93 25.56
C VAL A 318 -17.25 -16.38 25.98
N SER A 319 -18.26 -17.13 25.61
CA SER A 319 -18.31 -18.58 25.76
C SER A 319 -18.32 -19.25 24.40
N ASP A 320 -17.78 -20.45 24.34
CA ASP A 320 -17.81 -21.30 23.14
C ASP A 320 -17.43 -20.54 21.85
N GLY A 321 -16.41 -19.65 21.96
CA GLY A 321 -15.84 -18.97 20.82
C GLY A 321 -15.11 -19.95 19.93
N ASP A 322 -15.52 -20.04 18.68
CA ASP A 322 -14.98 -20.97 17.68
C ASP A 322 -14.59 -20.18 16.44
N PHE A 323 -13.31 -20.20 16.12
CA PHE A 323 -12.73 -19.58 14.92
C PHE A 323 -12.21 -20.66 14.01
N HIS A 324 -12.44 -20.49 12.71
CA HIS A 324 -11.89 -21.37 11.69
C HIS A 324 -11.14 -20.58 10.64
N GLN A 325 -9.88 -20.92 10.44
CA GLN A 325 -9.02 -20.35 9.42
C GLN A 325 -8.40 -21.45 8.58
N GLY A 326 -8.85 -21.58 7.34
CA GLY A 326 -8.41 -22.69 6.49
C GLY A 326 -8.69 -24.05 7.12
N GLY A 327 -7.61 -24.78 7.46
CA GLY A 327 -7.69 -26.06 8.19
C GLY A 327 -7.59 -25.91 9.71
N GLY A 328 -7.27 -24.73 10.22
CA GLY A 328 -7.07 -24.47 11.65
C GLY A 328 -8.36 -24.12 12.38
N ALA A 329 -8.46 -24.54 13.63
CA ALA A 329 -9.55 -24.26 14.55
C ALA A 329 -9.05 -23.65 15.86
N PHE A 330 -9.79 -22.71 16.40
CA PHE A 330 -9.50 -22.04 17.67
C PHE A 330 -10.73 -22.10 18.55
N ASN A 331 -10.53 -22.55 19.76
CA ASN A 331 -11.55 -22.49 20.80
C ASN A 331 -11.18 -21.43 21.82
N TRP A 332 -12.07 -20.50 22.03
CA TRP A 332 -11.80 -19.39 22.93
C TRP A 332 -12.95 -19.20 23.94
N LYS A 333 -12.57 -18.96 25.17
CA LYS A 333 -13.46 -18.48 26.24
C LYS A 333 -12.72 -17.42 27.03
N GLY A 334 -13.47 -16.40 27.45
CA GLY A 334 -12.84 -15.32 28.21
C GLY A 334 -13.86 -14.31 28.73
N LEU A 335 -13.35 -13.40 29.55
CA LEU A 335 -14.11 -12.28 30.07
C LEU A 335 -13.26 -11.00 30.07
N TYR A 336 -13.95 -9.89 29.96
CA TYR A 336 -13.40 -8.55 30.14
C TYR A 336 -14.34 -7.76 31.04
N ASN A 337 -13.81 -7.23 32.13
CA ASN A 337 -14.53 -6.32 33.02
C ASN A 337 -14.15 -4.88 32.67
N GLU A 338 -15.13 -4.12 32.22
CA GLU A 338 -14.93 -2.76 31.70
C GLU A 338 -14.51 -1.75 32.78
N GLU A 339 -15.02 -1.91 34.01
CA GLU A 339 -14.72 -1.00 35.12
C GLU A 339 -13.33 -1.21 35.71
N SER A 340 -12.94 -2.47 35.90
CA SER A 340 -11.64 -2.80 36.49
C SER A 340 -10.53 -3.02 35.46
N GLY A 341 -10.85 -3.12 34.16
CA GLY A 341 -9.92 -3.47 33.11
C GLY A 341 -9.43 -4.92 33.17
N ILE A 342 -10.02 -5.75 34.04
CA ILE A 342 -9.60 -7.14 34.22
C ILE A 342 -9.97 -7.96 32.98
N ILE A 343 -8.99 -8.72 32.49
CA ILE A 343 -9.15 -9.70 31.42
C ILE A 343 -8.80 -11.08 31.95
N ALA A 344 -9.53 -12.10 31.52
CA ALA A 344 -9.17 -13.49 31.73
C ALA A 344 -9.70 -14.34 30.58
N GLY A 345 -8.91 -15.31 30.14
CA GLY A 345 -9.36 -16.19 29.07
C GLY A 345 -8.37 -17.29 28.75
N ASP A 346 -8.90 -18.31 28.12
CA ASP A 346 -8.12 -19.41 27.56
C ASP A 346 -8.43 -19.55 26.07
N LEU A 347 -7.40 -19.70 25.29
CA LEU A 347 -7.42 -19.96 23.86
C LEU A 347 -6.74 -21.31 23.60
N GLU A 348 -7.43 -22.21 22.96
CA GLU A 348 -6.86 -23.45 22.41
C GLU A 348 -6.90 -23.39 20.89
N PHE A 349 -5.83 -23.79 20.24
CA PHE A 349 -5.74 -23.79 18.78
C PHE A 349 -5.20 -25.11 18.25
N HIS A 350 -5.81 -25.56 17.16
CA HIS A 350 -5.48 -26.78 16.47
C HIS A 350 -5.21 -26.47 15.01
N ASP A 351 -4.12 -27.03 14.49
CA ASP A 351 -3.71 -26.92 13.07
C ASP A 351 -3.67 -25.48 12.55
N TRP A 352 -3.31 -24.52 13.42
CA TRP A 352 -3.17 -23.12 13.04
C TRP A 352 -2.01 -22.96 12.07
N ASP A 353 -2.26 -22.31 10.92
CA ASP A 353 -1.24 -22.07 9.91
C ASP A 353 -0.13 -21.16 10.48
N ILE A 354 1.10 -21.68 10.48
CA ILE A 354 2.25 -20.95 11.00
C ILE A 354 2.52 -19.65 10.21
N SER A 355 2.15 -19.59 8.93
CA SER A 355 2.29 -18.39 8.12
C SER A 355 1.42 -17.24 8.64
N GLU A 356 0.23 -17.56 9.15
CA GLU A 356 -0.67 -16.59 9.78
C GLU A 356 -0.17 -16.19 11.17
N VAL A 357 0.42 -17.11 11.93
CA VAL A 357 1.08 -16.77 13.21
C VAL A 357 2.20 -15.75 13.01
N VAL A 358 3.07 -15.99 12.04
CA VAL A 358 4.18 -15.10 11.67
C VAL A 358 3.67 -13.72 11.22
N ARG A 359 2.59 -13.70 10.43
CA ARG A 359 1.94 -12.47 9.97
C ARG A 359 1.31 -11.69 11.12
N PHE A 360 0.61 -12.38 12.02
CA PHE A 360 -0.01 -11.80 13.22
C PHE A 360 1.03 -11.16 14.13
N LEU A 361 2.19 -11.81 14.31
CA LEU A 361 3.32 -11.27 15.09
C LEU A 361 4.10 -10.17 14.36
N GLY A 362 3.81 -9.89 13.10
CA GLY A 362 4.51 -8.88 12.29
C GLY A 362 5.96 -9.25 11.97
N LEU A 363 6.32 -10.53 12.01
CA LEU A 363 7.66 -10.99 11.72
C LEU A 363 7.92 -10.97 10.19
N PRO A 364 9.09 -10.51 9.74
CA PRO A 364 9.42 -10.41 8.31
C PRO A 364 9.87 -11.76 7.74
N ILE A 365 9.11 -12.82 7.97
CA ILE A 365 9.39 -14.17 7.49
C ILE A 365 8.37 -14.49 6.38
N SER A 366 8.89 -14.79 5.20
CA SER A 366 8.10 -15.26 4.06
C SER A 366 8.39 -16.73 3.77
N ASN A 367 7.56 -17.35 2.94
CA ASN A 367 7.74 -18.75 2.49
C ASN A 367 7.82 -19.77 3.65
N ILE A 368 6.97 -19.59 4.67
CA ILE A 368 6.81 -20.53 5.77
C ILE A 368 5.44 -21.23 5.67
N SER A 369 5.41 -22.52 5.91
CA SER A 369 4.21 -23.34 5.98
C SER A 369 4.32 -24.36 7.09
N GLY A 370 3.20 -24.91 7.52
CA GLY A 370 3.09 -25.88 8.61
C GLY A 370 1.96 -25.50 9.56
N THR A 371 1.77 -26.29 10.61
CA THR A 371 0.72 -26.05 11.58
C THR A 371 1.26 -26.02 13.02
N VAL A 372 0.52 -25.29 13.86
CA VAL A 372 0.83 -25.15 15.28
C VAL A 372 -0.38 -25.57 16.09
N ASN A 373 -0.17 -26.41 17.10
CA ASN A 373 -1.19 -26.82 18.07
C ASN A 373 -0.79 -26.35 19.46
N GLY A 374 -1.75 -25.86 20.23
CA GLY A 374 -1.40 -25.38 21.56
C GLY A 374 -2.48 -24.59 22.24
N GLY A 375 -2.08 -23.82 23.24
CA GLY A 375 -2.97 -22.97 23.99
C GLY A 375 -2.28 -21.76 24.61
N MET A 376 -3.08 -20.78 24.88
CA MET A 376 -2.72 -19.53 25.55
C MET A 376 -3.68 -19.29 26.70
N SER A 377 -3.17 -18.95 27.87
CA SER A 377 -3.97 -18.46 28.99
C SER A 377 -3.61 -17.01 29.26
N LEU A 378 -4.63 -16.19 29.43
CA LEU A 378 -4.54 -14.75 29.63
C LEU A 378 -5.23 -14.39 30.95
N ASN A 379 -4.57 -13.61 31.79
CA ASN A 379 -5.11 -13.10 33.04
C ASN A 379 -4.50 -11.72 33.35
N GLY A 380 -5.12 -10.94 34.23
CA GLY A 380 -4.61 -9.64 34.65
C GLY A 380 -5.46 -8.50 34.17
N THR A 381 -4.87 -7.40 33.72
CA THR A 381 -5.57 -6.27 33.14
C THR A 381 -5.10 -6.01 31.72
N MET A 382 -5.84 -5.17 30.98
CA MET A 382 -5.41 -4.77 29.62
C MET A 382 -4.06 -4.06 29.62
N GLU A 383 -3.73 -3.36 30.70
CA GLU A 383 -2.45 -2.63 30.85
C GLU A 383 -1.31 -3.54 31.32
N ASP A 384 -1.64 -4.57 32.14
CA ASP A 384 -0.68 -5.52 32.68
C ASP A 384 -1.20 -6.97 32.52
N PRO A 385 -1.13 -7.52 31.30
CA PRO A 385 -1.59 -8.87 31.02
C PRO A 385 -0.57 -9.92 31.50
N ASN A 386 -1.07 -10.97 32.14
CA ASN A 386 -0.30 -12.17 32.40
C ASN A 386 -0.63 -13.23 31.33
N ILE A 387 0.35 -13.62 30.56
CA ILE A 387 0.20 -14.53 29.41
C ILE A 387 1.01 -15.81 29.68
N THR A 388 0.41 -16.95 29.46
CA THR A 388 1.11 -18.23 29.35
C THR A 388 0.79 -18.85 28.00
N PHE A 389 1.81 -19.18 27.24
CA PHE A 389 1.69 -19.74 25.90
C PHE A 389 2.46 -21.05 25.80
N ARG A 390 1.80 -22.08 25.30
CA ARG A 390 2.40 -23.38 25.02
C ARG A 390 1.90 -23.87 23.67
N ALA A 391 2.83 -24.22 22.80
CA ALA A 391 2.50 -24.72 21.48
C ALA A 391 3.50 -25.76 20.99
N LYS A 392 3.00 -26.62 20.11
CA LYS A 392 3.81 -27.55 19.32
C LYS A 392 3.69 -27.17 17.85
N VAL A 393 4.83 -27.08 17.20
CA VAL A 393 4.92 -27.01 15.75
C VAL A 393 4.82 -28.43 15.21
N ASN A 394 3.89 -28.71 14.31
CA ASN A 394 3.65 -30.07 13.78
C ASN A 394 4.38 -30.29 12.44
N GLY A 395 5.53 -29.67 12.26
CA GLY A 395 6.26 -29.73 11.01
C GLY A 395 5.79 -28.74 9.96
N GLY A 396 6.42 -28.77 8.82
CA GLY A 396 6.15 -27.84 7.75
C GLY A 396 7.38 -27.55 6.89
N GLN A 397 7.45 -26.35 6.32
CA GLN A 397 8.58 -25.91 5.53
C GLN A 397 8.89 -24.44 5.80
N LEU A 398 10.15 -24.10 5.85
CA LEU A 398 10.68 -22.74 5.82
C LEU A 398 11.50 -22.59 4.53
N ALA A 399 10.94 -21.94 3.53
CA ALA A 399 11.43 -21.98 2.15
C ALA A 399 11.57 -23.43 1.64
N ASN A 400 12.81 -23.94 1.49
CA ASN A 400 13.11 -25.31 1.10
C ASN A 400 13.55 -26.21 2.27
N ALA A 401 13.70 -25.65 3.48
CA ALA A 401 14.04 -26.43 4.65
C ALA A 401 12.79 -27.01 5.32
N VAL A 402 12.87 -28.30 5.68
CA VAL A 402 11.77 -28.97 6.40
C VAL A 402 11.77 -28.50 7.86
N LEU A 403 10.64 -28.04 8.37
CA LEU A 403 10.42 -27.83 9.79
C LEU A 403 10.03 -29.15 10.45
N GLY A 404 10.73 -29.53 11.47
CA GLY A 404 10.39 -30.69 12.31
C GLY A 404 9.36 -30.37 13.38
N GLU A 405 9.05 -31.35 14.21
CA GLU A 405 8.21 -31.14 15.38
C GLU A 405 8.97 -30.29 16.42
N GLY A 406 8.38 -29.15 16.77
CA GLY A 406 8.97 -28.16 17.67
C GLY A 406 8.11 -27.89 18.89
N ASP A 407 8.72 -27.34 19.92
CA ASP A 407 8.06 -26.94 21.17
C ASP A 407 8.31 -25.46 21.47
N ILE A 408 7.25 -24.76 21.82
CA ILE A 408 7.25 -23.36 22.26
C ILE A 408 6.57 -23.28 23.63
N ASP A 409 7.27 -22.83 24.65
CA ASP A 409 6.73 -22.62 25.99
C ASP A 409 7.31 -21.34 26.58
N PHE A 410 6.46 -20.30 26.70
CA PHE A 410 6.83 -19.06 27.35
C PHE A 410 5.70 -18.54 28.25
N SER A 411 6.05 -17.66 29.16
CA SER A 411 5.08 -16.89 29.96
C SER A 411 5.57 -15.46 30.15
N TYR A 412 4.61 -14.53 30.15
CA TYR A 412 4.80 -13.15 30.55
C TYR A 412 3.89 -12.86 31.73
N ILE A 413 4.48 -12.68 32.91
CA ILE A 413 3.74 -12.57 34.19
C ILE A 413 4.38 -11.45 35.00
N ASN A 414 3.59 -10.49 35.46
CA ASN A 414 4.06 -9.33 36.24
C ASN A 414 5.25 -8.63 35.56
N HIS A 415 5.12 -8.32 34.29
CA HIS A 415 6.15 -7.71 33.45
C HIS A 415 7.42 -8.57 33.25
N ALA A 416 7.45 -9.79 33.69
CA ALA A 416 8.56 -10.72 33.51
C ALA A 416 8.25 -11.72 32.38
N LEU A 417 9.14 -11.80 31.38
CA LEU A 417 9.10 -12.81 30.33
C LEU A 417 9.94 -14.02 30.77
N SER A 418 9.41 -15.21 30.65
CA SER A 418 10.13 -16.46 30.85
C SER A 418 9.96 -17.37 29.64
N ILE A 419 11.00 -17.60 28.88
CA ILE A 419 11.07 -18.57 27.80
C ILE A 419 11.62 -19.88 28.40
N ARG A 420 10.71 -20.80 28.73
CA ARG A 420 11.08 -22.08 29.28
C ARG A 420 11.67 -23.01 28.23
N LYS A 421 11.11 -22.90 27.01
CA LYS A 421 11.56 -23.70 25.88
C LYS A 421 11.12 -23.04 24.58
N LEU A 422 12.06 -22.79 23.72
CA LEU A 422 11.84 -22.60 22.29
C LEU A 422 12.76 -23.61 21.59
N TYR A 423 12.19 -24.57 20.88
CA TYR A 423 12.93 -25.60 20.20
C TYR A 423 12.23 -25.90 18.86
N ILE A 424 12.87 -25.60 17.77
CA ILE A 424 12.32 -25.80 16.42
C ILE A 424 13.41 -26.44 15.55
N PRO A 425 13.26 -27.71 15.16
CA PRO A 425 14.11 -28.32 14.15
C PRO A 425 13.88 -27.67 12.77
N VAL A 426 14.97 -27.34 12.07
CA VAL A 426 14.96 -26.73 10.73
C VAL A 426 15.95 -27.50 9.85
N GLY A 427 15.45 -28.29 8.90
CA GLY A 427 16.26 -29.19 8.10
C GLY A 427 16.97 -30.21 8.98
N GLU A 428 18.29 -30.32 8.88
CA GLU A 428 19.13 -31.16 9.74
C GLU A 428 19.56 -30.47 11.05
N GLY A 429 19.15 -29.18 11.22
CA GLY A 429 19.56 -28.37 12.37
C GLY A 429 18.45 -28.02 13.33
N ILE A 430 18.74 -27.13 14.25
CA ILE A 430 17.84 -26.69 15.31
C ILE A 430 17.96 -25.17 15.53
N LEU A 431 16.84 -24.57 15.93
CA LEU A 431 16.77 -23.25 16.57
C LEU A 431 16.26 -23.46 18.00
N ALA A 432 17.02 -23.02 18.99
CA ALA A 432 16.64 -23.13 20.39
C ALA A 432 16.87 -21.82 21.14
N ALA A 433 15.99 -21.51 22.09
CA ALA A 433 16.19 -20.39 23.01
C ALA A 433 15.57 -20.69 24.37
N GLN A 434 16.15 -20.11 25.42
CA GLN A 434 15.69 -20.19 26.79
C GLN A 434 16.09 -18.92 27.55
N GLY A 435 15.49 -18.68 28.72
CA GLY A 435 15.79 -17.50 29.52
C GLY A 435 14.63 -16.59 29.69
N GLY A 436 14.84 -15.28 29.77
CA GLY A 436 13.74 -14.36 29.91
C GLY A 436 14.13 -12.90 30.13
N MET A 437 13.17 -12.17 30.62
CA MET A 437 13.30 -10.78 31.04
C MET A 437 12.67 -10.66 32.44
N SER A 438 13.41 -10.11 33.38
CA SER A 438 12.89 -9.83 34.74
C SER A 438 11.82 -8.73 34.71
N SER A 439 11.07 -8.61 35.80
CA SER A 439 10.09 -7.53 35.94
C SER A 439 10.70 -6.12 35.94
N ASN A 440 12.00 -5.99 36.19
CA ASN A 440 12.73 -4.73 36.08
C ASN A 440 13.21 -4.45 34.63
N GLY A 441 12.94 -5.33 33.68
CA GLY A 441 13.35 -5.18 32.29
C GLY A 441 14.75 -5.71 31.98
N ASP A 442 15.40 -6.44 32.92
CA ASP A 442 16.71 -7.05 32.67
C ASP A 442 16.54 -8.35 31.88
N PHE A 443 17.24 -8.47 30.77
CA PHE A 443 17.28 -9.66 29.94
C PHE A 443 18.33 -10.68 30.45
N ASP A 444 18.01 -11.96 30.34
CA ASP A 444 18.93 -13.10 30.42
C ASP A 444 18.39 -14.19 29.50
N ILE A 445 18.67 -14.04 28.19
CA ILE A 445 18.16 -14.92 27.13
C ILE A 445 19.33 -15.53 26.39
N GLN A 446 19.32 -16.85 26.27
CA GLN A 446 20.27 -17.65 25.51
C GLN A 446 19.58 -18.25 24.29
N ALA A 447 20.16 -18.03 23.13
CA ALA A 447 19.70 -18.62 21.89
C ALA A 447 20.85 -19.36 21.20
N ALA A 448 20.54 -20.49 20.61
CA ALA A 448 21.49 -21.26 19.84
C ALA A 448 20.85 -21.83 18.58
N SER A 449 21.63 -21.92 17.54
CA SER A 449 21.20 -22.47 16.26
C SER A 449 22.30 -23.32 15.66
N ASN A 450 21.88 -24.39 15.02
CA ASN A 450 22.74 -25.20 14.16
C ASN A 450 21.89 -25.60 12.97
N MET A 451 22.10 -24.95 11.82
CA MET A 451 21.22 -25.12 10.66
C MET A 451 21.94 -24.84 9.34
N ASP A 452 21.43 -25.38 8.26
CA ASP A 452 21.77 -25.00 6.90
C ASP A 452 21.24 -23.58 6.61
N ILE A 453 22.02 -22.78 5.88
CA ILE A 453 21.67 -21.38 5.60
C ILE A 453 21.14 -21.13 4.19
N SER A 454 20.99 -22.16 3.36
CA SER A 454 20.56 -22.05 1.96
C SER A 454 19.14 -21.48 1.80
N TRP A 455 18.32 -21.56 2.84
CA TRP A 455 16.95 -21.01 2.85
C TRP A 455 16.89 -19.50 3.15
N ILE A 456 17.94 -18.91 3.73
CA ILE A 456 17.93 -17.50 4.17
C ILE A 456 17.62 -16.52 3.04
N PRO A 457 18.21 -16.62 1.83
CA PRO A 457 17.92 -15.70 0.75
C PRO A 457 16.44 -15.68 0.34
N ARG A 458 15.79 -16.83 0.32
CA ARG A 458 14.37 -16.96 -0.04
C ARG A 458 13.45 -16.38 1.00
N VAL A 459 13.76 -16.58 2.29
CA VAL A 459 12.96 -16.01 3.38
C VAL A 459 13.10 -14.51 3.47
N THR A 460 14.29 -13.98 3.15
CA THR A 460 14.57 -12.54 3.17
C THR A 460 14.21 -11.81 1.86
N GLY A 461 13.64 -12.52 0.87
CA GLY A 461 13.27 -11.96 -0.42
C GLY A 461 14.45 -11.56 -1.32
N LYS A 462 15.65 -12.12 -1.05
CA LYS A 462 16.89 -11.86 -1.83
C LYS A 462 17.25 -13.06 -2.70
N GLU A 463 16.35 -13.50 -3.54
CA GLU A 463 16.50 -14.72 -4.36
C GLU A 463 17.63 -14.67 -5.40
N ASN A 464 18.16 -13.50 -5.68
CA ASN A 464 19.34 -13.30 -6.54
C ASN A 464 20.66 -13.65 -5.87
N ILE A 465 20.66 -13.99 -4.56
CA ILE A 465 21.81 -14.42 -3.81
C ILE A 465 21.76 -15.94 -3.63
N THR A 466 22.85 -16.64 -4.00
CA THR A 466 23.03 -18.04 -3.64
C THR A 466 23.87 -18.13 -2.37
N LEU A 467 23.33 -18.79 -1.35
CA LEU A 467 23.99 -19.00 -0.07
C LEU A 467 23.84 -20.45 0.33
N ASP A 468 24.94 -21.07 0.78
CA ASP A 468 24.96 -22.45 1.27
C ASP A 468 25.97 -22.58 2.42
N GLY A 469 25.84 -23.61 3.26
CA GLY A 469 26.73 -23.87 4.36
C GLY A 469 26.01 -24.25 5.65
N LYS A 470 26.73 -24.86 6.59
CA LYS A 470 26.21 -25.18 7.92
C LYS A 470 26.60 -24.11 8.94
N MET A 471 25.61 -23.39 9.44
CA MET A 471 25.82 -22.36 10.45
C MET A 471 25.62 -22.93 11.85
N THR A 472 26.55 -22.62 12.75
CA THR A 472 26.37 -22.73 14.19
C THR A 472 26.42 -21.34 14.79
N ALA A 473 25.39 -20.95 15.51
CA ALA A 473 25.31 -19.65 16.15
C ALA A 473 24.90 -19.79 17.62
N ALA A 474 25.48 -18.96 18.45
CA ALA A 474 25.09 -18.78 19.85
C ALA A 474 24.98 -17.31 20.15
N VAL A 475 23.94 -16.93 20.87
CA VAL A 475 23.64 -15.54 21.28
C VAL A 475 23.26 -15.57 22.76
N ASP A 476 23.90 -14.71 23.54
CA ASP A 476 23.61 -14.49 24.96
C ASP A 476 23.20 -13.00 25.11
N LEU A 477 21.93 -12.77 25.39
CA LEU A 477 21.34 -11.42 25.54
C LEU A 477 21.16 -11.14 27.03
N LYS A 478 21.81 -10.11 27.53
CA LYS A 478 21.77 -9.61 28.91
C LYS A 478 21.52 -8.10 28.94
N GLY A 479 21.37 -7.54 30.12
CA GLY A 479 21.17 -6.10 30.35
C GLY A 479 19.71 -5.69 30.21
N THR A 480 19.45 -4.43 29.91
CA THR A 480 18.09 -3.86 29.82
C THR A 480 17.70 -3.53 28.40
N LYS A 481 16.42 -3.16 28.17
CA LYS A 481 15.94 -2.70 26.87
C LYS A 481 16.66 -1.44 26.38
N GLU A 482 17.03 -0.58 27.31
CA GLU A 482 17.74 0.68 27.03
C GLU A 482 19.25 0.46 26.82
N ASN A 483 19.80 -0.60 27.41
CA ASN A 483 21.21 -0.99 27.27
C ASN A 483 21.37 -2.50 27.13
N PRO A 484 20.98 -3.09 25.99
CA PRO A 484 21.13 -4.51 25.75
C PRO A 484 22.61 -4.88 25.55
N GLN A 485 23.04 -5.95 26.22
CA GLN A 485 24.35 -6.56 26.04
C GLN A 485 24.15 -7.88 25.32
N ILE A 486 24.65 -8.00 24.10
CA ILE A 486 24.55 -9.20 23.30
C ILE A 486 25.93 -9.74 23.02
N ASP A 487 26.23 -10.90 23.57
CA ASP A 487 27.39 -11.70 23.18
C ASP A 487 26.98 -12.67 22.08
N PHE A 488 27.70 -12.70 20.99
CA PHE A 488 27.36 -13.57 19.87
C PHE A 488 28.59 -14.28 19.31
N SER A 489 28.36 -15.49 18.85
CA SER A 489 29.32 -16.31 18.14
C SER A 489 28.64 -17.03 16.99
N VAL A 490 29.14 -16.85 15.79
CA VAL A 490 28.63 -17.48 14.56
C VAL A 490 29.80 -18.17 13.86
N GLY A 491 29.66 -19.43 13.55
CA GLY A 491 30.54 -20.18 12.69
C GLY A 491 29.77 -20.75 11.52
N ILE A 492 30.32 -20.68 10.32
CA ILE A 492 29.72 -21.28 9.12
C ILE A 492 30.78 -22.20 8.51
N ASP A 493 30.44 -23.46 8.41
CA ASP A 493 31.27 -24.50 7.86
C ASP A 493 30.96 -24.68 6.38
N HIS A 494 32.01 -24.65 5.53
CA HIS A 494 31.95 -24.73 4.08
C HIS A 494 30.93 -23.76 3.45
N PRO A 495 30.94 -22.45 3.79
CA PRO A 495 29.99 -21.52 3.21
C PRO A 495 30.27 -21.27 1.72
N VAL A 496 29.21 -21.20 0.93
CA VAL A 496 29.24 -20.79 -0.48
C VAL A 496 28.39 -19.55 -0.65
N TYR A 497 28.97 -18.49 -1.18
CA TYR A 497 28.28 -17.23 -1.49
C TYR A 497 28.44 -16.90 -2.97
N ASN A 498 27.35 -16.88 -3.73
CA ASN A 498 27.35 -16.66 -5.17
C ASN A 498 28.36 -17.50 -5.94
N GLY A 499 28.46 -18.79 -5.58
CA GLY A 499 29.40 -19.74 -6.17
C GLY A 499 30.82 -19.69 -5.61
N TYR A 500 31.14 -18.71 -4.76
CA TYR A 500 32.44 -18.63 -4.11
C TYR A 500 32.44 -19.40 -2.80
N ALA A 501 33.25 -20.47 -2.71
CA ALA A 501 33.31 -21.33 -1.56
C ALA A 501 34.46 -20.95 -0.59
N PHE A 502 34.18 -20.97 0.70
CA PHE A 502 35.15 -20.86 1.79
C PHE A 502 35.27 -22.20 2.52
N ASP A 503 36.37 -22.41 3.22
CA ASP A 503 36.49 -23.57 4.15
C ASP A 503 35.66 -23.29 5.41
N ASP A 504 35.81 -22.11 5.98
CA ASP A 504 35.01 -21.63 7.10
C ASP A 504 34.96 -20.11 7.21
N ILE A 505 33.86 -19.59 7.78
CA ILE A 505 33.73 -18.22 8.23
C ILE A 505 33.35 -18.25 9.70
N SER A 506 34.00 -17.45 10.53
CA SER A 506 33.63 -17.25 11.93
C SER A 506 33.55 -15.78 12.29
N PHE A 507 32.59 -15.46 13.14
CA PHE A 507 32.32 -14.10 13.57
C PHE A 507 31.93 -14.11 15.05
N MET A 508 32.66 -13.38 15.87
CA MET A 508 32.44 -13.31 17.31
C MET A 508 32.58 -11.89 17.80
N GLY A 509 31.71 -11.53 18.73
CA GLY A 509 31.72 -10.21 19.31
C GLY A 509 30.63 -9.97 20.32
N ASN A 510 30.52 -8.75 20.76
CA ASN A 510 29.47 -8.33 21.67
C ASN A 510 28.95 -6.94 21.31
N THR A 511 27.77 -6.57 21.83
CA THR A 511 27.27 -5.21 21.76
C THR A 511 27.38 -4.52 23.10
N GLU A 512 27.70 -3.24 23.09
CA GLU A 512 27.65 -2.37 24.25
C GLU A 512 27.02 -1.03 23.83
N GLY A 513 25.80 -0.79 24.27
CA GLY A 513 25.01 0.33 23.79
C GLY A 513 24.75 0.23 22.26
N ASP A 514 25.06 1.32 21.55
CA ASP A 514 24.87 1.40 20.10
C ASP A 514 26.11 0.93 19.29
N VAL A 515 27.02 0.19 19.93
CA VAL A 515 28.26 -0.27 19.30
C VAL A 515 28.35 -1.79 19.32
N ILE A 516 28.70 -2.37 18.19
CA ILE A 516 29.04 -3.79 18.02
C ILE A 516 30.56 -3.89 18.03
N TYR A 517 31.11 -4.59 19.02
CA TYR A 517 32.51 -4.93 19.11
C TYR A 517 32.77 -6.28 18.50
N ILE A 518 33.54 -6.31 17.46
CA ILE A 518 33.98 -7.54 16.77
C ILE A 518 35.30 -7.95 17.39
N SER A 519 35.27 -8.96 18.23
CA SER A 519 36.49 -9.54 18.81
C SER A 519 37.27 -10.31 17.76
N GLN A 520 36.58 -10.97 16.84
CA GLN A 520 37.16 -11.71 15.74
C GLN A 520 36.15 -11.93 14.66
N ALA A 521 36.52 -11.58 13.42
CA ALA A 521 35.92 -12.10 12.20
C ALA A 521 37.01 -12.74 11.37
N LEU A 522 36.76 -13.94 10.88
CA LEU A 522 37.74 -14.75 10.15
C LEU A 522 37.06 -15.40 8.97
N ALA A 523 37.68 -15.29 7.79
CA ALA A 523 37.30 -16.04 6.59
C ALA A 523 38.53 -16.82 6.08
N ARG A 524 38.35 -18.11 5.83
CA ARG A 524 39.41 -19.00 5.35
C ARG A 524 39.00 -19.72 4.07
N ARG A 525 39.95 -19.82 3.16
CA ARG A 525 39.94 -20.68 1.98
C ARG A 525 41.38 -21.11 1.74
N ASN A 526 41.77 -22.25 2.27
CA ASN A 526 43.18 -22.66 2.24
C ASN A 526 43.83 -22.54 0.86
N PRO A 527 45.02 -21.92 0.74
CA PRO A 527 45.84 -21.39 1.84
C PRO A 527 45.52 -19.96 2.28
N TYR A 528 44.45 -19.38 1.80
CA TYR A 528 44.08 -17.96 1.97
C TYR A 528 43.34 -17.70 3.29
N LYS A 529 43.57 -16.51 3.85
CA LYS A 529 43.01 -16.09 5.12
C LYS A 529 42.82 -14.57 5.18
N ALA A 530 41.64 -14.12 5.61
CA ALA A 530 41.39 -12.74 5.97
C ALA A 530 40.77 -12.65 7.36
N SER A 531 41.14 -11.64 8.13
CA SER A 531 40.59 -11.43 9.46
C SER A 531 40.30 -9.96 9.72
N MET A 532 39.31 -9.72 10.58
CA MET A 532 38.87 -8.37 10.98
C MET A 532 38.56 -8.38 12.48
N LYS A 533 38.84 -7.25 13.14
CA LYS A 533 38.43 -6.95 14.52
C LYS A 533 38.18 -5.46 14.64
N GLY A 534 37.48 -5.06 15.72
CA GLY A 534 37.20 -3.64 15.97
C GLY A 534 35.78 -3.37 16.35
N SER A 535 35.25 -2.20 15.99
CA SER A 535 33.89 -1.81 16.32
C SER A 535 33.15 -1.16 15.16
N ILE A 536 31.85 -1.44 15.11
CA ILE A 536 30.91 -0.83 14.16
C ILE A 536 29.67 -0.33 14.93
N PRO A 537 29.10 0.82 14.57
CA PRO A 537 27.85 1.28 15.18
C PRO A 537 26.67 0.42 14.70
N VAL A 538 25.70 0.19 15.58
CA VAL A 538 24.51 -0.65 15.29
C VAL A 538 23.71 -0.12 14.10
N ASN A 539 23.68 1.20 13.91
CA ASN A 539 22.97 1.84 12.80
C ASN A 539 23.48 1.45 11.40
N VAL A 540 24.66 0.88 11.27
CA VAL A 540 25.14 0.27 10.01
C VAL A 540 24.22 -0.85 9.55
N LEU A 541 23.67 -1.62 10.49
CA LEU A 541 22.75 -2.73 10.17
C LEU A 541 21.39 -2.21 9.65
N THR A 542 20.94 -1.06 10.16
CA THR A 542 19.67 -0.43 9.80
C THR A 542 19.79 0.52 8.61
N ARG A 543 21.03 0.84 8.18
CA ARG A 543 21.36 1.84 7.15
C ARG A 543 20.77 3.23 7.41
N VAL A 544 20.56 3.58 8.67
CA VAL A 544 20.07 4.90 9.09
C VAL A 544 21.27 5.75 9.48
N SER A 545 21.49 6.85 8.75
CA SER A 545 22.52 7.84 9.13
C SER A 545 22.07 8.61 10.37
N SER A 546 22.93 8.70 11.36
CA SER A 546 22.73 9.46 12.59
C SER A 546 23.95 10.32 12.88
N ALA A 547 23.74 11.60 13.08
CA ALA A 547 24.81 12.55 13.38
C ALA A 547 25.60 12.25 14.67
N ASN A 548 25.03 11.46 15.57
CA ASN A 548 25.63 11.07 16.85
C ASN A 548 26.05 9.58 16.89
N ALA A 549 26.11 8.90 15.75
CA ALA A 549 26.56 7.50 15.72
C ALA A 549 28.04 7.38 16.12
N ALA A 550 28.37 6.29 16.79
CA ALA A 550 29.75 5.96 17.09
C ALA A 550 30.54 5.81 15.76
N PRO A 551 31.83 6.16 15.72
CA PRO A 551 32.62 5.97 14.52
C PRO A 551 32.96 4.50 14.30
N LEU A 552 33.22 4.14 13.04
CA LEU A 552 33.89 2.88 12.70
C LEU A 552 35.31 2.84 13.30
N ASP A 553 35.74 1.69 13.77
CA ASP A 553 37.11 1.41 14.15
C ASP A 553 37.42 -0.05 13.85
N LEU A 554 37.84 -0.36 12.63
CA LEU A 554 38.09 -1.74 12.16
C LEU A 554 39.53 -1.92 11.74
N ASP A 555 40.12 -3.00 12.19
CA ASP A 555 41.41 -3.50 11.77
C ASP A 555 41.21 -4.71 10.86
N ILE A 556 41.50 -4.57 9.59
CA ILE A 556 41.38 -5.64 8.59
C ILE A 556 42.78 -6.11 8.24
N ASN A 557 43.05 -7.40 8.43
CA ASN A 557 44.30 -8.04 8.10
C ASN A 557 44.08 -9.07 6.99
N LEU A 558 44.73 -8.84 5.86
CA LEU A 558 44.73 -9.69 4.67
C LEU A 558 46.02 -10.50 4.66
N ASP A 559 46.07 -11.55 5.50
CA ASP A 559 47.21 -12.49 5.53
C ASP A 559 47.04 -13.57 4.45
N HIS A 560 47.49 -13.27 3.23
CA HIS A 560 47.21 -14.05 2.03
C HIS A 560 45.72 -14.22 1.77
N ALA A 561 44.94 -13.13 1.71
CA ALA A 561 43.55 -13.21 1.31
C ALA A 561 43.40 -13.61 -0.16
N ASP A 562 42.33 -14.33 -0.49
CA ASP A 562 42.12 -14.85 -1.83
C ASP A 562 41.75 -13.75 -2.82
N MET A 563 42.54 -13.58 -3.85
CA MET A 563 42.25 -12.62 -4.91
C MET A 563 40.98 -12.97 -5.70
N ASN A 564 40.55 -14.24 -5.71
CA ASN A 564 39.33 -14.65 -6.40
C ASN A 564 38.05 -14.03 -5.78
N ALA A 565 38.14 -13.55 -4.54
CA ALA A 565 37.06 -12.77 -3.96
C ALA A 565 36.71 -11.48 -4.74
N LEU A 566 37.64 -10.98 -5.57
CA LEU A 566 37.38 -9.81 -6.44
C LEU A 566 36.25 -10.08 -7.45
N ALA A 567 36.09 -11.32 -7.91
CA ALA A 567 35.01 -11.71 -8.82
C ALA A 567 33.60 -11.49 -8.21
N LEU A 568 33.48 -11.43 -6.89
CA LEU A 568 32.22 -11.11 -6.21
C LEU A 568 31.81 -9.63 -6.33
N PHE A 569 32.78 -8.74 -6.58
CA PHE A 569 32.59 -7.29 -6.57
C PHE A 569 32.77 -6.66 -7.96
N PHE A 570 33.47 -7.33 -8.87
CA PHE A 570 33.80 -6.82 -10.21
C PHE A 570 33.30 -7.78 -11.29
N ASN A 571 32.16 -7.52 -11.87
CA ASN A 571 31.50 -8.35 -12.88
C ASN A 571 32.38 -8.74 -14.08
N PRO A 572 33.34 -7.93 -14.59
CA PRO A 572 34.23 -8.34 -15.66
C PRO A 572 35.23 -9.43 -15.26
N VAL A 573 35.49 -9.64 -13.95
CA VAL A 573 36.43 -10.65 -13.47
C VAL A 573 35.72 -11.99 -13.35
N THR A 574 36.08 -12.95 -14.14
CA THR A 574 35.53 -14.31 -14.13
C THR A 574 36.26 -15.21 -13.12
N SER A 575 37.56 -15.02 -12.99
CA SER A 575 38.41 -15.77 -12.09
C SER A 575 39.64 -14.94 -11.72
N ALA A 576 40.09 -15.07 -10.47
CA ALA A 576 41.34 -14.49 -10.04
C ALA A 576 42.05 -15.43 -9.04
N GLU A 577 43.34 -15.56 -9.18
CA GLU A 577 44.18 -16.43 -8.36
C GLU A 577 45.38 -15.67 -7.78
N GLY A 578 45.68 -15.89 -6.56
CA GLY A 578 46.84 -15.31 -5.88
C GLY A 578 46.51 -14.70 -4.54
N PRO A 579 47.56 -14.48 -3.70
CA PRO A 579 47.40 -13.90 -2.40
C PRO A 579 47.31 -12.39 -2.46
N ILE A 580 46.30 -11.82 -1.80
CA ILE A 580 46.28 -10.41 -1.40
C ILE A 580 46.88 -10.32 0.00
N LYS A 581 47.87 -9.45 0.17
CA LYS A 581 48.48 -9.14 1.46
C LYS A 581 48.30 -7.71 1.82
N GLY A 582 48.00 -7.45 3.08
CA GLY A 582 47.88 -6.07 3.53
C GLY A 582 47.19 -5.92 4.90
N TYR A 583 47.23 -4.70 5.34
CA TYR A 583 46.52 -4.28 6.54
C TYR A 583 45.77 -2.98 6.20
N VAL A 584 44.51 -2.92 6.55
CA VAL A 584 43.69 -1.72 6.37
C VAL A 584 42.97 -1.39 7.66
N LYS A 585 43.22 -0.21 8.17
CA LYS A 585 42.44 0.39 9.26
C LYS A 585 41.31 1.23 8.65
N VAL A 586 40.09 0.92 9.06
CA VAL A 586 38.90 1.71 8.69
C VAL A 586 38.43 2.48 9.91
N SER A 587 38.28 3.78 9.79
CA SER A 587 37.84 4.67 10.87
C SER A 587 36.89 5.75 10.36
N GLY A 588 36.25 6.52 11.29
CA GLY A 588 35.35 7.61 10.91
C GLY A 588 33.88 7.19 10.81
N ALA A 589 33.06 8.02 10.16
CA ALA A 589 31.64 7.73 10.00
C ALA A 589 31.43 6.56 9.02
N TRP A 590 30.41 5.77 9.23
CA TRP A 590 30.16 4.59 8.39
C TRP A 590 29.80 4.96 6.94
N ASP A 591 29.21 6.12 6.73
CA ASP A 591 28.85 6.68 5.43
C ASP A 591 29.96 7.57 4.82
N ASP A 592 31.04 7.78 5.58
CA ASP A 592 32.19 8.57 5.18
C ASP A 592 33.49 8.06 5.84
N PRO A 593 33.91 6.81 5.52
CA PRO A 593 35.04 6.15 6.17
C PRO A 593 36.38 6.69 5.74
N GLU A 594 37.31 6.75 6.69
CA GLU A 594 38.74 6.93 6.45
C GLU A 594 39.45 5.58 6.44
N LEU A 595 40.29 5.37 5.44
CA LEU A 595 41.10 4.16 5.29
C LEU A 595 42.58 4.46 5.47
N ARG A 596 43.31 3.64 6.19
CA ARG A 596 44.76 3.74 6.35
C ARG A 596 45.40 2.38 6.29
N GLY A 597 46.48 2.29 5.52
CA GLY A 597 47.22 1.04 5.35
C GLY A 597 47.64 0.75 3.93
N ASP A 598 48.01 -0.48 3.69
CA ASP A 598 48.46 -0.92 2.39
C ASP A 598 47.93 -2.30 2.04
N VAL A 599 47.70 -2.50 0.75
CA VAL A 599 47.26 -3.78 0.17
C VAL A 599 48.10 -4.06 -1.07
N SER A 600 48.59 -5.27 -1.18
CA SER A 600 49.41 -5.68 -2.31
C SER A 600 49.03 -7.04 -2.89
N VAL A 601 49.12 -7.14 -4.19
CA VAL A 601 49.09 -8.39 -4.95
C VAL A 601 50.42 -8.57 -5.63
N LYS A 602 50.99 -9.76 -5.52
CA LYS A 602 52.24 -10.13 -6.19
C LYS A 602 52.05 -11.45 -6.93
N ASN A 603 52.38 -11.43 -8.22
CA ASN A 603 52.23 -12.58 -9.13
C ASN A 603 50.78 -13.11 -9.15
N GLY A 604 49.80 -12.23 -9.07
CA GLY A 604 48.40 -12.58 -9.26
C GLY A 604 48.10 -13.00 -10.70
N ARG A 605 47.09 -13.84 -10.86
CA ARG A 605 46.51 -14.23 -12.16
C ARG A 605 45.06 -13.78 -12.17
N MET A 606 44.61 -13.17 -13.24
CA MET A 606 43.22 -12.72 -13.37
C MET A 606 42.71 -13.03 -14.78
N GLU A 607 41.48 -13.51 -14.84
CA GLU A 607 40.76 -13.77 -16.09
C GLU A 607 39.60 -12.83 -16.22
N LEU A 608 39.42 -12.20 -17.36
CA LEU A 608 38.34 -11.28 -17.66
C LEU A 608 37.37 -11.90 -18.66
N LEU A 609 36.11 -11.64 -18.53
CA LEU A 609 35.03 -12.15 -19.38
C LEU A 609 35.26 -11.90 -20.87
N THR A 610 35.90 -10.78 -21.19
CA THR A 610 36.11 -10.32 -22.59
C THR A 610 37.47 -10.67 -23.15
N LEU A 611 38.38 -11.21 -22.36
CA LEU A 611 39.73 -11.57 -22.76
C LEU A 611 39.97 -13.08 -22.70
N HIS A 612 40.51 -13.69 -23.77
CA HIS A 612 40.85 -15.11 -23.78
C HIS A 612 42.15 -15.42 -23.05
N ASP A 613 43.08 -14.46 -23.07
CA ASP A 613 44.35 -14.62 -22.37
C ASP A 613 44.26 -14.09 -20.96
N PRO A 614 44.76 -14.83 -19.96
CA PRO A 614 44.81 -14.37 -18.60
C PRO A 614 45.84 -13.24 -18.45
N ILE A 615 45.53 -12.36 -17.52
CA ILE A 615 46.48 -11.34 -17.03
C ILE A 615 47.40 -12.02 -16.03
N PHE A 616 48.66 -12.20 -16.39
CA PHE A 616 49.66 -12.86 -15.53
C PHE A 616 51.10 -12.54 -15.98
N PRO A 617 52.03 -12.16 -15.04
CA PRO A 617 51.72 -11.83 -13.63
C PRO A 617 51.05 -10.46 -13.47
N LEU A 618 50.20 -10.35 -12.51
CA LEU A 618 49.62 -9.09 -12.01
C LEU A 618 50.33 -8.73 -10.70
N ASN A 619 50.90 -7.53 -10.64
CA ASN A 619 51.42 -6.96 -9.40
C ASN A 619 50.78 -5.64 -9.18
N MET A 620 50.28 -5.40 -7.99
CA MET A 620 49.60 -4.15 -7.65
C MET A 620 49.85 -3.82 -6.17
N ASP A 621 50.18 -2.57 -5.92
CA ASP A 621 50.31 -2.00 -4.58
C ASP A 621 49.28 -0.85 -4.44
N VAL A 622 48.45 -0.89 -3.42
CA VAL A 622 47.47 0.14 -3.08
C VAL A 622 47.78 0.66 -1.70
N LYS A 623 47.91 1.98 -1.54
CA LYS A 623 48.21 2.63 -0.25
C LYS A 623 47.08 3.60 0.08
N PHE A 624 46.51 3.44 1.24
CA PHE A 624 45.42 4.26 1.77
C PHE A 624 45.96 5.28 2.78
N ASP A 625 45.52 6.53 2.66
CA ASP A 625 45.87 7.61 3.62
C ASP A 625 44.66 8.53 3.84
N GLY A 626 43.83 8.17 4.81
CA GLY A 626 42.59 8.87 5.13
C GLY A 626 41.51 8.66 4.07
N LYS A 627 41.15 9.69 3.35
CA LYS A 627 40.19 9.67 2.24
C LYS A 627 40.85 9.65 0.88
N SER A 628 42.08 9.20 0.81
CA SER A 628 42.81 9.05 -0.44
C SER A 628 43.48 7.69 -0.55
N ALA A 629 43.68 7.24 -1.78
CA ALA A 629 44.47 6.06 -2.07
C ALA A 629 45.40 6.31 -3.26
N THR A 630 46.55 5.71 -3.22
CA THR A 630 47.49 5.62 -4.35
C THR A 630 47.58 4.19 -4.83
N VAL A 631 47.59 4.02 -6.12
CA VAL A 631 47.66 2.72 -6.81
C VAL A 631 48.90 2.73 -7.72
N GLU A 632 49.72 1.71 -7.60
CA GLU A 632 50.81 1.43 -8.54
C GLU A 632 50.79 -0.04 -8.90
N GLY A 633 50.79 -0.32 -10.19
CA GLY A 633 50.68 -1.71 -10.63
C GLY A 633 51.28 -1.95 -12.02
N ASN A 634 51.58 -3.22 -12.26
CA ASN A 634 51.96 -3.72 -13.56
C ASN A 634 51.38 -5.09 -13.81
N ALA A 635 51.11 -5.36 -15.07
CA ALA A 635 50.54 -6.64 -15.47
C ALA A 635 51.05 -7.05 -16.88
N VAL A 636 50.94 -8.32 -17.17
CA VAL A 636 51.24 -8.87 -18.49
C VAL A 636 49.98 -9.48 -19.09
N PHE A 637 49.68 -9.13 -20.35
CA PHE A 637 48.57 -9.66 -21.14
C PHE A 637 49.18 -10.45 -22.31
N GLY A 638 49.08 -11.77 -22.31
CA GLY A 638 49.73 -12.56 -23.32
C GLY A 638 51.24 -12.26 -23.34
N THR A 639 51.72 -11.57 -24.38
CA THR A 639 53.13 -11.10 -24.54
C THR A 639 53.27 -9.61 -24.20
N GLY A 640 52.16 -8.90 -23.97
CA GLY A 640 52.12 -7.46 -23.72
C GLY A 640 52.39 -7.10 -22.27
N LYS A 641 52.60 -5.83 -22.02
CA LYS A 641 52.84 -5.27 -20.68
C LYS A 641 51.91 -4.08 -20.44
N SER A 642 51.44 -3.96 -19.23
CA SER A 642 50.74 -2.79 -18.78
C SER A 642 51.30 -2.27 -17.46
N SER A 643 51.13 -0.98 -17.27
CA SER A 643 51.39 -0.32 -15.99
C SER A 643 50.29 0.68 -15.68
N VAL A 644 50.02 0.85 -14.40
CA VAL A 644 49.11 1.88 -13.90
C VAL A 644 49.75 2.55 -12.69
N LYS A 645 49.62 3.86 -12.63
CA LYS A 645 50.03 4.64 -11.47
C LYS A 645 49.06 5.81 -11.30
N GLY A 646 48.53 5.97 -10.10
CA GLY A 646 47.57 7.05 -9.89
C GLY A 646 47.15 7.18 -8.43
N GLY A 647 46.26 8.15 -8.19
CA GLY A 647 45.63 8.37 -6.93
C GLY A 647 44.14 8.59 -7.13
N LEU A 648 43.40 8.34 -6.08
CA LEU A 648 41.99 8.65 -6.01
C LEU A 648 41.64 9.23 -4.64
N GLU A 649 40.64 10.08 -4.63
CA GLU A 649 40.08 10.68 -3.42
C GLU A 649 38.58 10.45 -3.40
N TRP A 650 38.02 10.20 -2.23
CA TRP A 650 36.58 10.01 -2.04
C TRP A 650 36.06 10.88 -0.89
N ASP A 651 34.78 11.21 -0.96
CA ASP A 651 34.02 11.82 0.11
C ASP A 651 32.62 11.20 0.17
N ARG A 652 32.19 10.81 1.34
CA ARG A 652 30.90 10.13 1.55
C ARG A 652 30.64 8.95 0.62
N GLY A 653 31.66 8.13 0.43
CA GLY A 653 31.57 6.95 -0.40
C GLY A 653 31.57 7.20 -1.92
N ALA A 654 31.64 8.45 -2.37
CA ALA A 654 31.76 8.83 -3.77
C ALA A 654 33.18 9.24 -4.13
N ILE A 655 33.70 8.79 -5.27
CA ILE A 655 35.00 9.27 -5.79
C ILE A 655 34.78 10.70 -6.25
N ILE A 656 35.56 11.62 -5.67
CA ILE A 656 35.48 13.07 -5.96
C ILE A 656 36.63 13.56 -6.83
N ALA A 657 37.76 12.88 -6.79
CA ALA A 657 38.92 13.18 -7.62
C ALA A 657 39.73 11.90 -7.90
N TYR A 658 40.33 11.83 -9.07
CA TYR A 658 41.35 10.85 -9.37
C TYR A 658 42.32 11.43 -10.36
N ASN A 659 43.55 10.94 -10.27
CA ASN A 659 44.63 11.28 -11.20
C ASN A 659 45.49 10.07 -11.48
N GLY A 660 46.15 10.06 -12.59
CA GLY A 660 47.09 8.96 -12.90
C GLY A 660 47.32 8.78 -14.37
N GLU A 661 48.08 7.76 -14.63
CA GLU A 661 48.46 7.34 -15.98
C GLU A 661 48.39 5.83 -16.07
N ALA A 662 47.94 5.33 -17.18
CA ALA A 662 47.94 3.93 -17.49
C ALA A 662 48.47 3.69 -18.89
N HIS A 663 49.41 2.76 -19.01
CA HIS A 663 50.05 2.41 -20.28
C HIS A 663 49.82 0.94 -20.58
N LEU A 664 49.43 0.63 -21.81
CA LEU A 664 49.25 -0.71 -22.30
C LEU A 664 50.05 -0.84 -23.61
N HIS A 665 50.94 -1.80 -23.66
CA HIS A 665 51.57 -2.25 -24.85
C HIS A 665 51.33 -3.75 -24.99
N ALA A 666 50.45 -4.12 -25.89
CA ALA A 666 49.97 -5.48 -26.05
C ALA A 666 50.06 -5.91 -27.51
N PRO A 667 51.19 -6.54 -27.92
CA PRO A 667 51.40 -6.93 -29.32
C PRO A 667 50.52 -8.08 -29.81
N ASP A 668 49.81 -8.74 -28.91
CA ASP A 668 48.94 -9.85 -29.27
C ASP A 668 47.86 -10.00 -28.16
N ILE A 669 46.72 -9.34 -28.35
CA ILE A 669 45.53 -9.49 -27.48
C ILE A 669 44.52 -10.37 -28.19
N HIS A 670 43.91 -11.29 -27.46
CA HIS A 670 42.83 -12.14 -27.93
C HIS A 670 41.55 -11.90 -27.12
N SER A 671 40.49 -11.56 -27.81
CA SER A 671 39.13 -11.52 -27.28
C SER A 671 38.15 -12.12 -28.28
N ASP A 672 36.89 -12.22 -27.95
CA ASP A 672 35.86 -12.76 -28.84
C ASP A 672 35.75 -11.99 -30.16
N TYR A 673 36.07 -10.71 -30.12
CA TYR A 673 35.85 -9.79 -31.26
C TYR A 673 37.13 -9.09 -31.75
N TYR A 674 38.25 -9.30 -31.05
CA TYR A 674 39.49 -8.63 -31.34
C TYR A 674 40.68 -9.57 -31.19
N LYS A 675 41.53 -9.59 -32.20
CA LYS A 675 42.82 -10.29 -32.17
C LYS A 675 43.87 -9.42 -32.81
N GLY A 676 44.90 -9.02 -32.07
CA GLY A 676 45.98 -8.23 -32.65
C GLY A 676 46.69 -7.33 -31.65
N SER A 677 47.41 -6.36 -32.15
CA SER A 677 48.21 -5.43 -31.38
C SER A 677 47.44 -4.19 -30.99
N LEU A 678 47.53 -3.82 -29.70
CA LEU A 678 46.94 -2.64 -29.12
C LEU A 678 47.97 -1.93 -28.24
N ASP A 679 48.22 -0.68 -28.55
CA ASP A 679 48.96 0.23 -27.66
C ASP A 679 48.00 1.31 -27.16
N ALA A 680 48.02 1.60 -25.86
CA ALA A 680 47.18 2.63 -25.31
C ALA A 680 47.88 3.36 -24.17
N ASP A 681 47.69 4.67 -24.17
CA ASP A 681 48.15 5.57 -23.12
C ASP A 681 46.96 6.38 -22.61
N PHE A 682 46.67 6.23 -21.33
CA PHE A 682 45.56 6.91 -20.70
C PHE A 682 46.05 7.86 -19.61
N GLY A 683 45.55 9.07 -19.60
CA GLY A 683 45.53 10.00 -18.45
C GLY A 683 44.22 9.90 -17.68
N LEU A 684 44.31 9.75 -16.38
CA LEU A 684 43.19 9.76 -15.48
C LEU A 684 43.20 11.11 -14.72
N GLY A 685 42.10 11.85 -14.76
CA GLY A 685 42.08 13.17 -14.13
C GLY A 685 40.81 13.95 -14.46
N GLU A 686 40.93 15.29 -14.54
CA GLU A 686 39.82 16.12 -14.93
C GLU A 686 39.80 16.33 -16.45
N VAL A 687 38.65 16.03 -17.05
CA VAL A 687 38.34 16.35 -18.44
C VAL A 687 37.22 17.39 -18.38
N MET A 688 37.45 18.62 -18.87
CA MET A 688 36.49 19.74 -18.77
C MET A 688 36.01 20.03 -17.33
N ASP A 689 36.91 20.03 -16.36
CA ASP A 689 36.66 20.27 -14.95
C ASP A 689 35.73 19.19 -14.29
N VAL A 690 35.62 18.02 -14.90
CA VAL A 690 34.86 16.88 -14.38
C VAL A 690 35.77 15.65 -14.40
N PRO A 691 35.64 14.71 -13.44
CA PRO A 691 36.38 13.46 -13.47
C PRO A 691 36.24 12.74 -14.81
N GLY A 692 37.37 12.40 -15.44
CA GLY A 692 37.40 11.86 -16.78
C GLY A 692 38.64 11.06 -17.11
N ILE A 693 38.62 10.47 -18.29
CA ILE A 693 39.70 9.67 -18.85
C ILE A 693 40.04 10.28 -20.22
N GLU A 694 41.30 10.67 -20.42
CA GLU A 694 41.78 11.05 -21.71
C GLU A 694 42.86 10.06 -22.19
N GLY A 695 43.06 9.91 -23.49
CA GLY A 695 44.08 9.02 -23.94
C GLY A 695 44.08 8.74 -25.44
N ASN A 696 45.10 7.98 -25.80
CA ASN A 696 45.32 7.56 -27.20
C ASN A 696 45.34 6.04 -27.26
N ILE A 697 44.65 5.50 -28.24
CA ILE A 697 44.61 4.07 -28.51
C ILE A 697 45.10 3.86 -29.94
N HIS A 698 46.14 3.09 -30.11
CA HIS A 698 46.67 2.71 -31.42
C HIS A 698 46.44 1.22 -31.67
N VAL A 699 45.60 0.94 -32.66
CA VAL A 699 45.27 -0.40 -33.11
C VAL A 699 46.10 -0.70 -34.39
N HIS A 700 46.88 -1.75 -34.39
CA HIS A 700 47.64 -2.17 -35.57
C HIS A 700 47.79 -3.69 -35.61
N ASP A 701 48.09 -4.24 -36.79
CA ASP A 701 48.21 -5.68 -37.00
C ASP A 701 47.07 -6.48 -36.35
N ALA A 702 45.86 -6.02 -36.55
CA ALA A 702 44.70 -6.51 -35.85
C ALA A 702 43.62 -7.06 -36.77
N LEU A 703 42.91 -8.08 -36.26
CA LEU A 703 41.70 -8.63 -36.82
C LEU A 703 40.53 -8.27 -35.87
N VAL A 704 39.56 -7.57 -36.40
CA VAL A 704 38.34 -7.18 -35.69
C VAL A 704 37.17 -7.96 -36.28
N GLU A 705 36.50 -8.73 -35.48
CA GLU A 705 35.29 -9.48 -35.82
C GLU A 705 34.10 -8.87 -35.10
N PHE A 706 33.41 -7.90 -35.74
CA PHE A 706 32.25 -7.25 -35.14
C PHE A 706 30.99 -8.08 -35.38
N PRO A 707 30.28 -8.55 -34.34
CA PRO A 707 28.87 -8.76 -34.43
C PRO A 707 28.20 -7.39 -34.27
N LEU A 708 27.47 -6.93 -35.27
CA LEU A 708 26.79 -5.64 -35.31
C LEU A 708 25.68 -5.51 -34.24
N THR A 709 25.32 -6.61 -33.58
CA THR A 709 24.39 -6.65 -32.45
C THR A 709 24.92 -6.02 -31.15
N LEU A 710 26.24 -5.83 -31.01
CA LEU A 710 26.84 -5.17 -29.83
C LEU A 710 26.62 -3.65 -29.80
N LEU A 711 26.19 -3.05 -30.90
CA LEU A 711 25.99 -1.60 -31.00
C LEU A 711 24.64 -1.13 -30.44
N SER A 712 23.77 -2.05 -30.06
CA SER A 712 22.40 -1.72 -29.54
C SER A 712 22.23 -1.82 -28.02
N ASP A 713 23.22 -2.39 -27.32
CA ASP A 713 23.11 -2.58 -25.86
C ASP A 713 24.15 -1.69 -25.14
N SER A 714 23.83 -0.38 -25.07
CA SER A 714 24.51 0.52 -24.15
C SER A 714 24.09 0.16 -22.72
N GLY A 715 24.77 -0.81 -22.13
CA GLY A 715 24.67 -1.08 -20.70
C GLY A 715 24.90 0.24 -19.96
N SER A 716 23.95 0.62 -19.12
CA SER A 716 24.05 1.82 -18.31
C SER A 716 25.26 1.71 -17.38
N SER A 717 26.40 2.27 -17.81
CA SER A 717 27.54 2.45 -16.92
C SER A 717 27.13 3.43 -15.83
N SER A 718 27.14 2.99 -14.58
CA SER A 718 26.86 3.85 -13.43
C SER A 718 28.03 4.75 -13.04
N ILE A 719 29.10 4.75 -13.80
CA ILE A 719 30.29 5.58 -13.53
C ILE A 719 30.06 6.97 -14.15
N PRO A 720 29.91 8.04 -13.38
CA PRO A 720 29.81 9.39 -13.89
C PRO A 720 31.20 9.88 -14.27
N ALA A 721 31.71 9.48 -15.45
CA ALA A 721 32.99 9.91 -15.95
C ALA A 721 32.86 10.43 -17.38
N LEU A 722 33.64 11.45 -17.72
CA LEU A 722 33.82 11.88 -19.08
C LEU A 722 34.98 11.10 -19.74
N ILE A 723 34.89 10.85 -21.03
CA ILE A 723 35.99 10.30 -21.82
C ILE A 723 36.38 11.29 -22.93
N LYS A 724 37.66 11.30 -23.22
CA LYS A 724 38.22 11.95 -24.38
C LYS A 724 39.31 11.05 -24.93
N LEU A 725 38.97 10.23 -25.92
CA LEU A 725 39.87 9.22 -26.46
C LEU A 725 40.08 9.45 -27.96
N GLU A 726 41.34 9.34 -28.37
CA GLU A 726 41.72 9.27 -29.78
C GLU A 726 42.09 7.82 -30.12
N VAL A 727 41.42 7.27 -31.12
CA VAL A 727 41.67 5.92 -31.60
C VAL A 727 42.25 5.97 -33.01
N LEU A 728 43.53 5.64 -33.12
CA LEU A 728 44.24 5.53 -34.39
C LEU A 728 44.14 4.08 -34.88
N VAL A 729 43.48 3.88 -36.01
CA VAL A 729 43.46 2.64 -36.78
C VAL A 729 44.64 2.66 -37.73
N GLY A 730 45.70 2.01 -37.33
CA GLY A 730 47.01 2.00 -38.07
C GLY A 730 47.10 0.90 -39.10
N ASP A 731 48.36 0.46 -39.31
CA ASP A 731 48.65 -0.49 -40.36
C ASP A 731 48.05 -1.87 -40.11
N ASN A 732 47.65 -2.55 -41.22
CA ASN A 732 47.21 -3.93 -41.24
C ASN A 732 46.03 -4.30 -40.32
N VAL A 733 45.14 -3.33 -40.05
CA VAL A 733 43.90 -3.61 -39.33
C VAL A 733 42.87 -4.14 -40.30
N ARG A 734 42.28 -5.28 -39.97
CA ARG A 734 41.27 -5.96 -40.80
C ARG A 734 39.98 -6.10 -40.01
N ALA A 735 38.89 -5.66 -40.63
CA ALA A 735 37.55 -6.02 -40.18
C ALA A 735 37.06 -7.20 -41.00
N LYS A 736 36.65 -8.29 -40.32
CA LYS A 736 36.26 -9.51 -41.03
C LYS A 736 35.00 -10.10 -40.40
N SER A 737 34.10 -10.52 -41.28
CA SER A 737 33.01 -11.42 -40.94
C SER A 737 33.17 -12.70 -41.73
N SER A 738 32.91 -13.85 -41.10
CA SER A 738 33.09 -15.15 -41.75
C SER A 738 32.30 -15.32 -43.05
N SER A 739 31.21 -14.56 -43.21
CA SER A 739 30.30 -14.70 -44.36
C SER A 739 30.07 -13.43 -45.17
N LEU A 740 30.43 -12.24 -44.66
CA LEU A 740 29.97 -10.98 -45.24
C LEU A 740 31.10 -10.08 -45.83
N TYR A 741 32.17 -9.90 -45.09
CA TYR A 741 33.21 -8.95 -45.51
C TYR A 741 34.59 -9.32 -44.98
N ASP A 742 35.60 -8.82 -45.69
CA ASP A 742 36.98 -8.82 -45.29
C ASP A 742 37.63 -7.51 -45.78
N LEU A 743 37.76 -6.55 -44.89
CA LEU A 743 38.14 -5.17 -45.19
C LEU A 743 39.39 -4.79 -44.44
N ARG A 744 40.35 -4.16 -45.14
CA ARG A 744 41.50 -3.53 -44.51
C ARG A 744 41.19 -2.07 -44.24
N LEU A 745 41.37 -1.66 -42.98
CA LEU A 745 40.95 -0.37 -42.47
C LEU A 745 42.11 0.50 -42.04
N THR A 746 41.95 1.82 -42.16
CA THR A 746 42.86 2.83 -41.62
C THR A 746 42.07 4.10 -41.32
N GLY A 747 42.44 4.82 -40.26
CA GLY A 747 41.71 6.05 -39.91
C GLY A 747 41.94 6.53 -38.49
N ASN A 748 41.22 7.55 -38.16
CA ASN A 748 41.21 8.13 -36.81
C ASN A 748 39.78 8.38 -36.34
N ILE A 749 39.53 8.07 -35.10
CA ILE A 749 38.25 8.28 -34.40
C ILE A 749 38.55 8.99 -33.09
N GLU A 750 37.84 10.05 -32.80
CA GLU A 750 37.84 10.73 -31.52
C GLU A 750 36.52 10.49 -30.82
N THR A 751 36.56 10.22 -29.53
CA THR A 751 35.37 10.11 -28.71
C THR A 751 35.44 11.08 -27.54
N GLU A 752 34.35 11.80 -27.30
CA GLU A 752 34.29 12.77 -26.23
C GLU A 752 32.90 12.78 -25.55
N GLY A 753 32.84 12.96 -24.23
CA GLY A 753 31.61 13.10 -23.49
C GLY A 753 31.39 12.03 -22.41
N PRO A 754 30.17 11.88 -21.87
CA PRO A 754 29.87 10.88 -20.85
C PRO A 754 30.10 9.45 -21.39
N VAL A 755 30.65 8.59 -20.55
CA VAL A 755 30.86 7.15 -20.89
C VAL A 755 29.56 6.48 -21.36
N SER A 756 28.42 6.90 -20.78
CA SER A 756 27.10 6.36 -21.11
C SER A 756 26.53 6.82 -22.47
N ALA A 757 27.01 7.94 -22.99
CA ALA A 757 26.53 8.53 -24.24
C ALA A 757 27.63 9.41 -24.89
N PRO A 758 28.73 8.83 -25.37
CA PRO A 758 29.80 9.61 -25.94
C PRO A 758 29.42 10.16 -27.32
N ALA A 759 29.96 11.31 -27.65
CA ALA A 759 29.99 11.80 -29.01
C ALA A 759 31.19 11.17 -29.73
N VAL A 760 30.99 10.62 -30.93
CA VAL A 760 32.02 10.00 -31.73
C VAL A 760 32.21 10.84 -33.00
N ILE A 761 33.43 11.23 -33.29
CA ILE A 761 33.77 11.97 -34.51
C ILE A 761 34.99 11.32 -35.17
N GLY A 762 34.99 11.26 -36.47
CA GLY A 762 36.14 10.72 -37.19
C GLY A 762 35.78 9.94 -38.43
N LYS A 763 36.79 9.33 -39.01
CA LYS A 763 36.63 8.59 -40.26
C LYS A 763 37.58 7.40 -40.31
N VAL A 764 37.03 6.24 -40.63
CA VAL A 764 37.79 5.03 -40.95
C VAL A 764 37.58 4.72 -42.40
N ASN A 765 38.66 4.63 -43.15
CA ASN A 765 38.67 4.35 -44.59
C ASN A 765 38.92 2.85 -44.82
N VAL A 766 38.30 2.35 -45.87
CA VAL A 766 38.61 1.02 -46.39
C VAL A 766 39.72 1.14 -47.44
N GLU A 767 40.90 0.65 -47.15
CA GLU A 767 41.99 0.66 -48.07
C GLU A 767 41.79 -0.35 -49.22
N LYS A 768 41.34 -1.51 -48.90
CA LYS A 768 41.01 -2.60 -49.84
C LYS A 768 40.21 -3.67 -49.07
N GLY A 769 39.58 -4.51 -49.86
CA GLY A 769 38.84 -5.63 -49.28
C GLY A 769 37.72 -6.12 -50.16
N THR A 770 36.93 -7.01 -49.64
CA THR A 770 35.80 -7.61 -50.32
C THR A 770 34.57 -7.59 -49.42
N VAL A 771 33.43 -7.42 -50.07
CA VAL A 771 32.08 -7.53 -49.39
C VAL A 771 31.26 -8.50 -50.23
N LYS A 772 30.57 -9.42 -49.59
CA LYS A 772 29.66 -10.37 -50.25
C LYS A 772 28.25 -9.85 -50.22
N VAL A 773 27.67 -9.71 -51.37
CA VAL A 773 26.27 -9.37 -51.55
C VAL A 773 25.57 -10.50 -52.28
N ASN A 774 24.61 -11.15 -51.67
CA ASN A 774 23.91 -12.30 -52.28
C ASN A 774 24.84 -13.38 -52.88
N MET A 775 25.81 -13.85 -52.12
CA MET A 775 26.82 -14.84 -52.50
C MET A 775 27.83 -14.40 -53.59
N THR A 776 27.73 -13.21 -54.13
CA THR A 776 28.69 -12.62 -55.02
C THR A 776 29.65 -11.70 -54.28
N GLU A 777 30.95 -11.88 -54.54
CA GLU A 777 31.97 -11.09 -53.89
C GLU A 777 32.27 -9.83 -54.70
N PHE A 778 32.21 -8.67 -54.06
CA PHE A 778 32.56 -7.36 -54.63
C PHE A 778 33.89 -6.92 -54.05
N ASN A 779 34.80 -6.56 -54.94
CA ASN A 779 36.04 -5.92 -54.56
C ASN A 779 35.77 -4.44 -54.26
N ILE A 780 36.10 -4.00 -53.08
CA ILE A 780 35.87 -2.60 -52.66
C ILE A 780 36.95 -1.71 -53.36
N SER A 781 36.44 -0.74 -54.09
CA SER A 781 37.30 0.25 -54.80
C SER A 781 37.47 1.52 -53.93
N SER A 782 36.49 1.86 -53.12
CA SER A 782 36.55 2.95 -52.15
C SER A 782 35.50 2.71 -51.10
N GLY A 783 35.77 3.09 -49.85
CA GLY A 783 34.78 3.01 -48.75
C GLY A 783 35.30 3.70 -47.51
N TYR A 784 34.32 4.13 -46.69
CA TYR A 784 34.61 4.69 -45.38
C TYR A 784 33.38 4.57 -44.46
N ALA A 785 33.67 4.63 -43.19
CA ALA A 785 32.70 4.83 -42.12
C ALA A 785 33.04 6.16 -41.43
N ALA A 786 32.06 7.05 -41.27
CA ALA A 786 32.28 8.37 -40.71
C ALA A 786 31.27 8.65 -39.60
N TRP A 787 31.71 9.25 -38.52
CA TRP A 787 30.92 9.72 -37.38
C TRP A 787 30.92 11.24 -37.37
N ASN A 788 29.79 11.82 -37.04
CA ASN A 788 29.54 13.25 -37.12
C ASN A 788 29.59 14.00 -35.77
N GLY A 789 29.91 13.34 -34.67
CA GLY A 789 29.98 13.96 -33.33
C GLY A 789 28.63 14.13 -32.64
N GLU A 790 27.61 13.47 -33.10
CA GLU A 790 26.28 13.50 -32.41
C GLU A 790 26.35 12.68 -31.11
N GLN A 791 26.00 13.33 -29.99
CA GLN A 791 26.07 12.74 -28.66
C GLN A 791 25.13 11.53 -28.55
N GLY A 792 25.66 10.41 -28.07
CA GLY A 792 24.91 9.17 -27.91
C GLY A 792 24.68 8.37 -29.19
N ASN A 793 25.11 8.90 -30.34
CA ASN A 793 25.06 8.19 -31.62
C ASN A 793 26.42 7.59 -31.94
N ILE A 794 26.56 6.31 -31.67
CA ILE A 794 27.81 5.54 -31.96
C ILE A 794 27.80 4.86 -33.33
N LEU A 795 26.72 4.96 -34.10
CA LEU A 795 26.60 4.37 -35.40
C LEU A 795 27.21 5.28 -36.49
N PRO A 796 28.13 4.77 -37.36
CA PRO A 796 28.68 5.56 -38.41
C PRO A 796 27.76 5.68 -39.63
N ALA A 797 27.94 6.77 -40.39
CA ALA A 797 27.49 6.79 -41.75
C ALA A 797 28.51 5.99 -42.61
N ILE A 798 28.05 4.99 -43.33
CA ILE A 798 28.83 4.10 -44.15
C ILE A 798 28.65 4.51 -45.61
N HIS A 799 29.77 4.65 -46.33
CA HIS A 799 29.79 4.76 -47.77
C HIS A 799 30.75 3.75 -48.30
N MET A 800 30.30 2.88 -49.21
CA MET A 800 31.16 1.87 -49.86
C MET A 800 30.81 1.74 -51.35
N LYS A 801 31.84 1.60 -52.18
CA LYS A 801 31.72 1.31 -53.59
C LYS A 801 32.57 0.11 -53.93
N GLY A 802 31.94 -0.90 -54.49
CA GLY A 802 32.60 -2.14 -54.86
C GLY A 802 32.26 -2.56 -56.29
N THR A 803 33.12 -3.33 -56.87
CA THR A 803 32.95 -3.84 -58.24
C THR A 803 33.08 -5.35 -58.25
N THR A 804 32.34 -6.00 -59.13
CA THR A 804 32.45 -7.42 -59.39
C THR A 804 32.23 -7.70 -60.89
N LYS A 805 32.72 -8.84 -61.35
CA LYS A 805 32.47 -9.29 -62.71
C LYS A 805 31.74 -10.63 -62.67
N VAL A 806 30.55 -10.63 -63.27
CA VAL A 806 29.76 -11.85 -63.36
C VAL A 806 29.40 -12.09 -64.82
N GLY A 807 29.99 -13.15 -65.42
CA GLY A 807 29.89 -13.40 -66.84
C GLY A 807 30.57 -12.31 -67.69
N SER A 808 29.82 -11.67 -68.60
CA SER A 808 30.27 -10.54 -69.40
C SER A 808 29.97 -9.16 -68.79
N TYR A 809 29.36 -9.09 -67.62
CA TYR A 809 28.95 -7.86 -67.01
C TYR A 809 29.86 -7.44 -65.86
N ASN A 810 30.29 -6.20 -65.88
CA ASN A 810 30.91 -5.55 -64.72
C ASN A 810 29.79 -4.87 -63.93
N ILE A 811 29.70 -5.25 -62.66
CA ILE A 811 28.66 -4.71 -61.75
C ILE A 811 29.34 -3.86 -60.70
N THR A 812 28.88 -2.66 -60.53
CA THR A 812 29.24 -1.74 -59.41
C THR A 812 28.12 -1.67 -58.46
N ALA A 813 28.42 -1.86 -57.16
CA ALA A 813 27.53 -1.63 -56.05
C ALA A 813 27.98 -0.40 -55.26
N GLU A 814 27.07 0.55 -55.00
CA GLU A 814 27.29 1.68 -54.12
C GLU A 814 26.37 1.55 -52.94
N MET A 815 26.91 1.60 -51.73
CA MET A 815 26.19 1.44 -50.46
C MET A 815 26.36 2.70 -49.63
N ASP A 816 25.23 3.31 -49.25
CA ASP A 816 25.17 4.52 -48.43
C ASP A 816 24.16 4.40 -47.31
N GLY A 817 24.49 4.90 -46.12
CA GLY A 817 23.56 5.01 -44.99
C GLY A 817 24.19 4.70 -43.64
N ILE A 818 23.36 4.42 -42.68
CA ILE A 818 23.78 4.00 -41.33
C ILE A 818 23.41 2.51 -41.14
N PRO A 819 24.12 1.77 -40.25
CA PRO A 819 23.73 0.41 -39.88
C PRO A 819 22.25 0.36 -39.48
N GLY A 820 21.48 -0.59 -40.04
CA GLY A 820 20.03 -0.64 -39.89
C GLY A 820 19.23 0.08 -41.00
N ASN A 821 19.85 0.98 -41.76
CA ASN A 821 19.22 1.67 -42.89
C ASN A 821 20.20 1.97 -44.00
N LEU A 822 20.84 0.90 -44.55
CA LEU A 822 21.76 0.98 -45.65
C LEU A 822 21.02 0.86 -46.97
N LYS A 823 21.23 1.81 -47.90
CA LYS A 823 20.72 1.75 -49.27
C LYS A 823 21.84 1.25 -50.17
N THR A 824 21.52 0.31 -51.05
CA THR A 824 22.47 -0.21 -52.04
C THR A 824 21.93 0.03 -53.45
N GLU A 825 22.70 0.71 -54.26
CA GLU A 825 22.43 0.96 -55.69
C GLU A 825 23.39 0.12 -56.55
N PHE A 826 22.86 -0.44 -57.60
CA PHE A 826 23.63 -1.28 -58.52
C PHE A 826 23.69 -0.68 -59.91
N HIS A 827 24.86 -0.71 -60.51
CA HIS A 827 25.08 -0.31 -61.93
C HIS A 827 25.82 -1.42 -62.66
N SER A 828 25.52 -1.61 -63.92
CA SER A 828 26.19 -2.63 -64.71
C SER A 828 26.69 -2.11 -66.08
N GLU A 829 27.76 -2.67 -66.58
CA GLU A 829 28.29 -2.43 -67.91
C GLU A 829 28.59 -3.79 -68.59
N PRO A 830 27.89 -4.17 -69.67
CA PRO A 830 26.73 -3.49 -70.33
C PRO A 830 25.54 -3.28 -69.36
N TYR A 831 24.64 -2.35 -69.69
CA TYR A 831 23.50 -1.97 -68.83
C TYR A 831 22.53 -3.12 -68.61
N LEU A 832 22.18 -3.33 -67.37
CA LEU A 832 21.12 -4.19 -66.89
C LEU A 832 20.26 -3.37 -65.93
N ASN A 833 18.98 -3.64 -65.87
CA ASN A 833 18.13 -3.08 -64.81
C ASN A 833 18.36 -3.80 -63.47
N ASP A 834 17.95 -3.19 -62.33
CA ASP A 834 18.22 -3.69 -60.98
C ASP A 834 17.75 -5.13 -60.78
N SER A 835 16.56 -5.50 -61.29
CA SER A 835 16.04 -6.86 -61.22
C SER A 835 16.91 -7.88 -61.93
N GLN A 836 17.48 -7.49 -63.08
CA GLN A 836 18.43 -8.32 -63.87
C GLN A 836 19.77 -8.44 -63.16
N ILE A 837 20.24 -7.35 -62.55
CA ILE A 837 21.47 -7.36 -61.74
C ILE A 837 21.29 -8.29 -60.54
N LEU A 838 20.20 -8.14 -59.80
CA LEU A 838 19.92 -9.01 -58.66
C LEU A 838 19.82 -10.49 -59.04
N MET A 839 19.17 -10.78 -60.16
CA MET A 839 19.10 -12.14 -60.73
C MET A 839 20.48 -12.69 -61.07
N LEU A 840 21.31 -11.87 -61.72
CA LEU A 840 22.66 -12.25 -62.09
C LEU A 840 23.55 -12.50 -60.85
N LEU A 841 23.43 -11.65 -59.84
CA LEU A 841 24.16 -11.76 -58.55
C LEU A 841 23.73 -12.98 -57.71
N THR A 842 22.44 -13.34 -57.78
CA THR A 842 21.88 -14.41 -56.95
C THR A 842 21.96 -15.77 -57.56
N LEU A 843 21.66 -15.86 -58.90
CA LEU A 843 21.54 -17.13 -59.62
C LEU A 843 22.71 -17.38 -60.57
N HIS A 844 23.58 -16.40 -60.79
CA HIS A 844 24.64 -16.45 -61.86
C HIS A 844 24.09 -16.83 -63.23
N ALA A 845 22.76 -16.56 -63.46
CA ALA A 845 22.07 -16.88 -64.69
C ALA A 845 22.14 -15.75 -65.69
N ASN A 846 22.37 -16.08 -67.00
CA ASN A 846 22.49 -15.08 -68.05
C ASN A 846 21.14 -14.34 -68.23
N PRO A 847 21.09 -13.00 -68.07
CA PRO A 847 19.85 -12.22 -68.17
C PRO A 847 19.26 -12.08 -69.59
N GLU A 848 20.02 -12.54 -70.64
CA GLU A 848 19.60 -12.48 -72.06
C GLU A 848 19.03 -13.81 -72.62
N GLY A 849 18.85 -14.83 -71.78
CA GLY A 849 18.27 -16.12 -72.18
C GLY A 849 16.78 -16.10 -72.38
N ASP A 850 16.29 -16.81 -73.44
CA ASP A 850 14.83 -16.87 -73.85
C ASP A 850 13.83 -17.40 -72.78
N ASN A 851 14.26 -17.63 -71.58
CA ASN A 851 13.46 -18.17 -70.45
C ASN A 851 13.15 -17.16 -69.37
N THR A 852 13.28 -15.85 -69.64
CA THR A 852 13.16 -14.76 -68.65
C THR A 852 11.78 -14.67 -68.03
N GLU A 853 10.73 -15.03 -68.73
CA GLU A 853 9.32 -15.01 -68.19
C GLU A 853 9.02 -16.20 -67.29
N ALA A 854 9.55 -17.39 -67.60
CA ALA A 854 9.36 -18.58 -66.77
C ALA A 854 10.17 -18.51 -65.48
N ILE A 855 11.36 -17.89 -65.53
CA ILE A 855 12.27 -17.66 -64.42
C ILE A 855 11.71 -16.53 -63.53
N LYS A 856 11.10 -15.46 -64.11
CA LYS A 856 10.40 -14.41 -63.38
C LYS A 856 9.20 -14.97 -62.58
N GLY A 857 8.42 -15.88 -63.19
CA GLY A 857 7.32 -16.55 -62.57
C GLY A 857 7.70 -17.52 -61.45
N ALA A 858 8.84 -18.24 -61.67
CA ALA A 858 9.35 -19.17 -60.66
C ALA A 858 10.07 -18.42 -59.50
N LEU A 859 10.73 -17.32 -59.77
CA LEU A 859 11.33 -16.43 -58.74
C LEU A 859 10.27 -15.68 -57.97
N PHE A 860 9.17 -15.24 -58.62
CA PHE A 860 8.06 -14.56 -57.93
C PHE A 860 7.21 -15.53 -57.09
N ASN A 861 7.06 -16.79 -57.48
CA ASN A 861 6.21 -17.76 -56.81
C ASN A 861 6.94 -18.73 -55.87
N ALA A 862 8.28 -18.89 -55.97
CA ALA A 862 8.99 -19.87 -55.17
C ALA A 862 10.22 -19.32 -54.43
N GLY A 863 10.72 -18.15 -54.72
CA GLY A 863 12.02 -17.75 -54.21
C GLY A 863 12.12 -16.36 -53.58
N LEU A 864 11.43 -15.36 -54.11
CA LEU A 864 11.55 -14.03 -53.50
C LEU A 864 10.76 -13.93 -52.18
N THR A 865 9.77 -14.78 -51.97
CA THR A 865 9.07 -14.89 -50.69
C THR A 865 9.77 -15.87 -49.73
N MET A 866 10.57 -16.81 -50.19
CA MET A 866 11.24 -17.82 -49.33
C MET A 866 12.74 -17.58 -49.17
N VAL A 867 13.38 -16.86 -50.05
CA VAL A 867 14.84 -16.57 -49.92
C VAL A 867 15.11 -15.12 -49.56
N LEU A 868 14.18 -14.20 -49.83
CA LEU A 868 14.21 -12.80 -49.37
C LEU A 868 13.22 -12.49 -48.25
N GLY A 869 12.22 -13.37 -48.00
CA GLY A 869 11.16 -13.11 -47.05
C GLY A 869 11.58 -13.24 -45.59
N ASN A 870 12.03 -14.40 -45.17
CA ASN A 870 12.30 -14.62 -43.74
C ASN A 870 13.77 -14.91 -43.43
N SER A 871 14.49 -15.71 -44.23
CA SER A 871 15.86 -16.05 -43.84
C SER A 871 16.87 -14.96 -44.20
N VAL A 872 16.59 -14.08 -45.16
CA VAL A 872 17.46 -12.94 -45.47
C VAL A 872 17.10 -11.73 -44.60
N GLN A 873 15.81 -11.50 -44.33
CA GLN A 873 15.42 -10.50 -43.32
C GLN A 873 15.88 -10.91 -41.89
N ASP A 874 15.75 -12.18 -41.53
CA ASP A 874 16.20 -12.66 -40.22
C ASP A 874 17.75 -12.70 -40.17
N PHE A 875 18.43 -13.07 -41.26
CA PHE A 875 19.88 -13.04 -41.38
C PHE A 875 20.41 -11.58 -41.32
N PHE A 876 19.78 -10.64 -42.03
CA PHE A 876 20.15 -9.21 -41.95
C PHE A 876 19.73 -8.57 -40.63
N LYS A 877 18.63 -9.01 -40.04
CA LYS A 877 18.18 -8.55 -38.71
C LYS A 877 19.06 -9.09 -37.59
N GLU A 878 19.41 -10.37 -37.63
CA GLU A 878 20.26 -10.99 -36.61
C GLU A 878 21.75 -10.72 -36.78
N THR A 879 22.20 -10.53 -38.02
CA THR A 879 23.66 -10.40 -38.33
C THR A 879 24.09 -8.96 -38.58
N ILE A 880 23.21 -8.08 -39.05
CA ILE A 880 23.54 -6.71 -39.47
C ILE A 880 22.61 -5.66 -38.82
N GLY A 881 21.56 -6.06 -38.08
CA GLY A 881 20.59 -5.13 -37.48
C GLY A 881 19.70 -4.38 -38.49
N LEU A 882 19.48 -4.92 -39.67
CA LEU A 882 18.71 -4.30 -40.75
C LEU A 882 17.23 -4.71 -40.73
N ASP A 883 16.36 -3.79 -40.36
CA ASP A 883 14.91 -4.04 -40.31
C ASP A 883 14.19 -3.96 -41.67
N MET A 884 14.75 -3.36 -42.70
CA MET A 884 14.14 -3.28 -44.04
C MET A 884 15.16 -3.03 -45.15
N ILE A 885 15.12 -3.85 -46.19
CA ILE A 885 15.69 -3.53 -47.49
C ILE A 885 14.55 -2.98 -48.35
N SER A 886 14.52 -1.68 -48.60
CA SER A 886 13.58 -1.09 -49.53
C SER A 886 14.20 -1.06 -50.91
N ILE A 887 13.71 -1.87 -51.85
CA ILE A 887 14.05 -1.81 -53.25
C ILE A 887 13.05 -0.86 -53.89
N THR A 888 13.44 0.38 -54.20
CA THR A 888 12.65 1.31 -55.00
C THR A 888 12.96 1.07 -56.48
N SER A 889 12.00 0.47 -57.20
CA SER A 889 12.02 0.46 -58.68
C SER A 889 11.56 1.81 -59.19
N SER A 890 12.39 2.53 -59.92
CA SER A 890 12.02 3.67 -60.74
C SER A 890 11.43 3.25 -62.05
#